data_7e0624b46626d8a18c768544f6592258
#
_entry.id   7e0624b46626d8a18c768544f6592258
#
_cell.length_a   1.000
_cell.length_b   1.000
_cell.length_c   1.000
_cell.angle_alpha   90.00
_cell.angle_beta   90.00
_cell.angle_gamma   90.00
#
_symmetry.space_group_name_H-M   'P 1'
#
loop_
_entity.id
_entity.type
_entity.pdbx_description
1 polymer ?
#
loop_
_entity_poly.entity_id
_entity_poly.type
_entity_poly.pdbx_seq_one_letter_code
_entity_poly.pdbx_strand_id
1 'polypeptide(L)'
;MIARIAKATKKFIAPIFDVKEMANEADVEHKLVTPFLTNEAYLGIPSAWVRNQDYMTPTDIDKLAGKRYGYKPDQSIWLNGLPLLVVENKEPGETIESALREARMYASEVNKRYPPEVNPIGYVLASNGHQLGLSNADSEMDTLIVSSADVEPGSSVLDAFKGAIGKHALEERARKLAPHFATRQLYSVSSPIGGQAKLTRQLGVNEFAEPLFPVLTRYFDDSSETPDEVIDRAYVNSDELTRYQGILETYLKDRTASIGGNQLKTIETSRTSATTLTGEIQKFAGKPAFFSRVQIVVGSVGAGKSTFIRRYHRHLMTKEVKAKTLWAFINFNVTGSRNDMNGFVAEQFLKSFAEMNGDDFYEEATLDKILVLEMLKFERSNRSLAKDNPAEYAKRKADERAKLMDDNEKFVGALSRYFAGERGLGMVVVFDNVDKESSDRQLAIFETAQWFKDLTKSLVIVNLRDVTFEAHREEKPLDAFINAINFYIRPPRFAQVIRKRLELMMESLPTEVARKQEYTLTGGQKVRYNADRLGEFVMRIYLSLFESRDMASMLESLVAKDVRRALGMFSDIIVSPHISTNQITGAALAGQQGYRIPEWAILRSLMRGRYQYFNGKGVYIHDIISADDAHTRPSNFIFLDVLEFLVRNRKTRLEYSQEGYISIGRLVKEMSRLGYDEGDADLAIRSLIAKGMIEPESLVETDLTSEEPVRAHASGYVHTRMLLRQVEYITGVTPTIKVASSDVATYIGSIWAGWDPKHEMSVTNKARILQKLLDYLRLEYQRRTRRHPFYEENGHGGRLLVQMVENASNYLQGVLNDPKQPQRTFVPRYGQNWQKKGS
;
A
#
# COMPACT_ATOMS: atom_id res chain seq x y z
N MET A 1 -27.64 -27.56 -48.44
CA MET A 1 -26.71 -26.54 -48.00
C MET A 1 -25.92 -26.99 -46.78
N ILE A 2 -26.49 -27.84 -45.92
CA ILE A 2 -25.81 -28.38 -44.71
C ILE A 2 -24.77 -29.44 -45.03
N ALA A 3 -24.91 -30.20 -46.20
CA ALA A 3 -23.92 -31.23 -46.61
C ALA A 3 -22.65 -30.66 -47.28
N ARG A 4 -22.57 -29.33 -47.57
CA ARG A 4 -21.41 -28.66 -48.15
C ARG A 4 -20.48 -27.98 -47.12
N ILE A 5 -20.93 -27.86 -45.86
CA ILE A 5 -20.13 -27.26 -44.77
C ILE A 5 -19.28 -28.29 -44.06
N ALA A 6 -19.62 -29.58 -44.19
CA ALA A 6 -18.86 -30.66 -43.56
C ALA A 6 -17.61 -31.13 -44.32
N LYS A 7 -17.28 -30.47 -45.45
CA LYS A 7 -16.12 -30.84 -46.30
C LYS A 7 -15.04 -29.77 -46.40
N ALA A 8 -15.14 -28.69 -45.66
CA ALA A 8 -14.15 -27.63 -45.61
C ALA A 8 -13.67 -27.44 -44.20
N THR A 9 -12.64 -28.11 -43.82
CA THR A 9 -11.58 -27.78 -42.87
C THR A 9 -11.04 -29.04 -42.17
N LYS A 10 -10.59 -30.03 -42.92
CA LYS A 10 -9.36 -30.66 -42.54
C LYS A 10 -8.25 -29.70 -42.97
N LYS A 11 -7.99 -28.67 -42.22
CA LYS A 11 -6.70 -28.01 -42.28
C LYS A 11 -5.71 -29.06 -41.86
N PHE A 12 -4.87 -29.45 -42.80
CA PHE A 12 -3.65 -30.20 -42.54
C PHE A 12 -2.84 -29.36 -41.56
N ILE A 13 -2.93 -29.66 -40.26
CA ILE A 13 -2.04 -29.09 -39.29
C ILE A 13 -0.76 -29.87 -39.53
N ALA A 14 0.23 -29.23 -40.17
CA ALA A 14 1.56 -29.78 -40.28
C ALA A 14 2.03 -30.25 -38.89
N PRO A 15 2.70 -31.40 -38.81
CA PRO A 15 3.25 -31.85 -37.53
C PRO A 15 4.08 -30.70 -36.96
N ILE A 16 3.80 -30.32 -35.71
CA ILE A 16 4.44 -29.17 -35.01
C ILE A 16 5.94 -29.43 -34.85
N PHE A 17 6.39 -30.67 -35.08
CA PHE A 17 7.74 -31.13 -34.78
C PHE A 17 8.45 -31.68 -36.05
N ASP A 18 9.52 -31.02 -36.45
CA ASP A 18 10.48 -31.64 -37.39
C ASP A 18 11.68 -32.17 -36.60
N VAL A 19 11.72 -33.49 -36.42
CA VAL A 19 12.77 -34.18 -35.67
C VAL A 19 14.17 -33.95 -36.27
N LYS A 20 14.26 -33.62 -37.54
CA LYS A 20 15.54 -33.35 -38.23
C LYS A 20 16.23 -32.07 -37.78
N GLU A 21 15.49 -31.18 -37.10
CA GLU A 21 15.99 -29.91 -36.59
C GLU A 21 16.44 -29.97 -35.13
N MET A 22 16.39 -31.15 -34.48
CA MET A 22 16.77 -31.32 -33.07
C MET A 22 18.17 -31.87 -32.96
N ALA A 23 19.12 -31.09 -32.47
CA ALA A 23 20.52 -31.43 -32.37
C ALA A 23 20.99 -31.76 -30.94
N ASN A 24 20.28 -31.28 -29.93
CA ASN A 24 20.65 -31.41 -28.52
C ASN A 24 19.41 -31.50 -27.62
N GLU A 25 19.61 -31.71 -26.32
CA GLU A 25 18.57 -31.84 -25.31
C GLU A 25 17.70 -30.58 -25.21
N ALA A 26 18.28 -29.37 -25.31
CA ALA A 26 17.53 -28.14 -25.27
C ALA A 26 16.58 -27.93 -26.47
N ASP A 27 17.00 -28.42 -27.65
CA ASP A 27 16.14 -28.45 -28.82
C ASP A 27 14.96 -29.40 -28.62
N VAL A 28 15.17 -30.57 -28.02
CA VAL A 28 14.10 -31.53 -27.69
C VAL A 28 13.12 -30.89 -26.70
N GLU A 29 13.63 -30.25 -25.65
CA GLU A 29 12.80 -29.55 -24.68
C GLU A 29 11.95 -28.44 -25.33
N HIS A 30 12.57 -27.51 -26.06
CA HIS A 30 11.89 -26.32 -26.54
C HIS A 30 11.07 -26.53 -27.80
N LYS A 31 11.54 -27.39 -28.73
CA LYS A 31 10.87 -27.57 -30.03
C LYS A 31 9.84 -28.69 -30.03
N LEU A 32 9.97 -29.68 -29.14
CA LEU A 32 9.06 -30.82 -29.06
C LEU A 32 8.26 -30.82 -27.76
N VAL A 33 8.96 -30.97 -26.62
CA VAL A 33 8.31 -31.35 -25.34
C VAL A 33 7.47 -30.19 -24.78
N THR A 34 8.00 -28.97 -24.74
CA THR A 34 7.25 -27.81 -24.24
C THR A 34 5.99 -27.53 -25.07
N PRO A 35 6.05 -27.52 -26.45
CA PRO A 35 4.83 -27.42 -27.27
C PRO A 35 3.87 -28.59 -27.08
N PHE A 36 4.37 -29.82 -26.92
CA PHE A 36 3.54 -31.00 -26.68
C PHE A 36 2.77 -30.89 -25.36
N LEU A 37 3.43 -30.41 -24.33
CA LEU A 37 2.79 -30.17 -23.03
C LEU A 37 1.73 -29.05 -23.11
N THR A 38 2.06 -27.91 -23.73
CA THR A 38 1.29 -26.65 -23.53
C THR A 38 0.24 -26.38 -24.61
N ASN A 39 0.39 -26.95 -25.83
CA ASN A 39 -0.55 -26.70 -26.90
C ASN A 39 -1.90 -27.41 -26.67
N GLU A 40 -3.00 -26.70 -26.83
CA GLU A 40 -4.38 -27.22 -26.64
C GLU A 40 -4.73 -28.39 -27.55
N ALA A 41 -4.13 -28.47 -28.73
CA ALA A 41 -4.31 -29.61 -29.63
C ALA A 41 -3.69 -30.91 -29.09
N TYR A 42 -2.70 -30.79 -28.22
CA TYR A 42 -1.99 -31.90 -27.55
C TYR A 42 -2.45 -32.06 -26.11
N LEU A 43 -1.57 -31.88 -25.13
CA LEU A 43 -1.91 -32.10 -23.70
C LEU A 43 -2.67 -30.92 -23.05
N GLY A 44 -2.54 -29.71 -23.62
CA GLY A 44 -3.25 -28.53 -23.17
C GLY A 44 -2.92 -28.08 -21.75
N ILE A 45 -1.74 -28.44 -21.23
CA ILE A 45 -1.30 -28.08 -19.88
C ILE A 45 -0.97 -26.58 -19.86
N PRO A 46 -1.55 -25.78 -18.97
CA PRO A 46 -1.20 -24.37 -18.84
C PRO A 46 0.32 -24.20 -18.59
N SER A 47 0.94 -23.29 -19.32
CA SER A 47 2.38 -22.99 -19.15
C SER A 47 2.73 -22.59 -17.72
N ALA A 48 1.76 -22.01 -17.00
CA ALA A 48 1.90 -21.67 -15.59
C ALA A 48 2.16 -22.86 -14.67
N TRP A 49 1.77 -24.07 -15.06
CA TRP A 49 2.00 -25.29 -14.28
C TRP A 49 3.36 -25.93 -14.57
N VAL A 50 4.02 -25.53 -15.66
CA VAL A 50 5.32 -26.09 -16.08
C VAL A 50 6.44 -25.36 -15.35
N ARG A 51 7.32 -26.12 -14.69
CA ARG A 51 8.54 -25.63 -14.05
C ARG A 51 9.73 -26.27 -14.69
N ASN A 52 10.70 -25.47 -15.10
CA ASN A 52 11.93 -25.93 -15.71
C ASN A 52 13.01 -26.02 -14.64
N GLN A 53 13.78 -27.10 -14.65
CA GLN A 53 14.98 -27.31 -13.84
C GLN A 53 14.77 -27.07 -12.35
N ASP A 54 13.68 -27.57 -11.79
CA ASP A 54 13.34 -27.40 -10.38
C ASP A 54 14.31 -28.19 -9.48
N TYR A 55 15.15 -27.46 -8.73
CA TYR A 55 16.18 -28.09 -7.91
C TYR A 55 15.58 -28.78 -6.68
N MET A 56 15.87 -30.04 -6.52
CA MET A 56 15.51 -30.84 -5.35
C MET A 56 16.74 -31.15 -4.53
N THR A 57 16.77 -30.71 -3.28
CA THR A 57 17.89 -31.01 -2.38
C THR A 57 18.02 -32.52 -2.09
N PRO A 58 19.25 -33.01 -1.88
CA PRO A 58 19.45 -34.38 -1.43
C PRO A 58 18.77 -34.66 -0.08
N THR A 59 18.14 -35.82 0.06
CA THR A 59 17.59 -36.25 1.33
C THR A 59 18.72 -36.53 2.35
N ASP A 60 18.39 -36.67 3.63
CA ASP A 60 19.38 -37.01 4.63
C ASP A 60 19.98 -38.43 4.39
N ILE A 61 19.22 -39.33 3.78
CA ILE A 61 19.71 -40.66 3.35
C ILE A 61 20.71 -40.48 2.21
N ASP A 62 20.45 -39.61 1.25
CA ASP A 62 21.40 -39.32 0.16
C ASP A 62 22.69 -38.72 0.68
N LYS A 63 22.61 -37.80 1.65
CA LYS A 63 23.78 -37.19 2.30
C LYS A 63 24.61 -38.22 3.05
N LEU A 64 23.95 -39.17 3.75
CA LEU A 64 24.61 -40.28 4.40
C LEU A 64 25.28 -41.23 3.39
N ALA A 65 24.68 -41.38 2.20
CA ALA A 65 25.26 -42.17 1.09
C ALA A 65 26.37 -41.43 0.32
N GLY A 66 26.74 -40.21 0.76
CA GLY A 66 27.81 -39.42 0.15
C GLY A 66 27.41 -38.58 -1.05
N LYS A 67 26.11 -38.46 -1.38
CA LYS A 67 25.61 -37.66 -2.48
C LYS A 67 25.60 -36.16 -2.09
N ARG A 68 26.41 -35.39 -2.81
CA ARG A 68 26.55 -33.93 -2.53
C ARG A 68 25.66 -33.06 -3.38
N TYR A 69 25.11 -33.58 -4.50
CA TYR A 69 24.31 -32.81 -5.44
C TYR A 69 22.86 -33.25 -5.39
N GLY A 70 21.93 -32.29 -5.52
CA GLY A 70 20.51 -32.57 -5.59
C GLY A 70 20.05 -33.11 -6.93
N TYR A 71 18.80 -33.42 -7.03
CA TYR A 71 18.10 -33.83 -8.23
C TYR A 71 17.56 -32.60 -8.97
N LYS A 72 17.61 -32.63 -10.30
CA LYS A 72 17.18 -31.53 -11.12
C LYS A 72 16.52 -32.06 -12.38
N PRO A 73 15.22 -32.45 -12.31
CA PRO A 73 14.49 -32.84 -13.51
C PRO A 73 14.40 -31.67 -14.48
N ASP A 74 14.39 -31.95 -15.79
CA ASP A 74 14.30 -30.91 -16.79
C ASP A 74 13.02 -30.10 -16.66
N GLN A 75 11.89 -30.82 -16.54
CA GLN A 75 10.58 -30.15 -16.32
C GLN A 75 9.78 -30.94 -15.28
N SER A 76 8.95 -30.20 -14.54
CA SER A 76 7.97 -30.74 -13.62
C SER A 76 6.65 -29.97 -13.73
N ILE A 77 5.53 -30.67 -13.60
CA ILE A 77 4.20 -30.06 -13.66
C ILE A 77 3.63 -29.98 -12.26
N TRP A 78 3.26 -28.78 -11.88
CA TRP A 78 2.74 -28.49 -10.53
C TRP A 78 1.32 -27.93 -10.61
N LEU A 79 0.43 -28.46 -9.80
CA LEU A 79 -0.92 -27.95 -9.64
C LEU A 79 -1.31 -27.95 -8.16
N ASN A 80 -1.82 -26.84 -7.66
CA ASN A 80 -2.23 -26.67 -6.25
C ASN A 80 -1.15 -27.09 -5.24
N GLY A 81 0.11 -26.78 -5.54
CA GLY A 81 1.25 -27.11 -4.68
C GLY A 81 1.67 -28.58 -4.70
N LEU A 82 1.15 -29.39 -5.62
CA LEU A 82 1.51 -30.78 -5.80
C LEU A 82 2.26 -30.99 -7.12
N PRO A 83 3.43 -31.64 -7.10
CA PRO A 83 4.11 -32.11 -8.31
C PRO A 83 3.35 -33.31 -8.86
N LEU A 84 2.82 -33.24 -10.07
CA LEU A 84 1.96 -34.29 -10.64
C LEU A 84 2.62 -35.10 -11.75
N LEU A 85 3.63 -34.50 -12.41
CA LEU A 85 4.37 -35.15 -13.51
C LEU A 85 5.83 -34.70 -13.47
N VAL A 86 6.73 -35.60 -13.76
CA VAL A 86 8.15 -35.34 -14.05
C VAL A 86 8.39 -35.62 -15.51
N VAL A 87 9.17 -34.78 -16.18
CA VAL A 87 9.54 -34.87 -17.58
C VAL A 87 11.07 -34.82 -17.68
N GLU A 88 11.62 -35.74 -18.46
CA GLU A 88 13.06 -35.85 -18.71
C GLU A 88 13.32 -35.85 -20.22
N ASN A 89 14.25 -35.05 -20.64
CA ASN A 89 14.65 -34.89 -22.03
C ASN A 89 16.05 -35.44 -22.21
N LYS A 90 16.30 -36.03 -23.38
CA LYS A 90 17.64 -36.47 -23.78
C LYS A 90 17.90 -36.06 -25.21
N GLU A 91 19.17 -35.97 -25.58
CA GLU A 91 19.55 -35.71 -26.95
C GLU A 91 19.16 -36.88 -27.86
N PRO A 92 18.97 -36.66 -29.19
CA PRO A 92 18.48 -37.66 -30.13
C PRO A 92 19.35 -38.93 -30.24
N GLY A 93 20.57 -38.94 -29.73
CA GLY A 93 21.48 -40.09 -29.72
C GLY A 93 21.29 -41.00 -28.52
N GLU A 94 20.54 -40.60 -27.49
CA GLU A 94 20.32 -41.40 -26.28
C GLU A 94 19.05 -42.25 -26.38
N THR A 95 19.02 -43.35 -25.58
CA THR A 95 17.87 -44.25 -25.55
C THR A 95 16.74 -43.71 -24.68
N ILE A 96 15.49 -43.90 -25.12
CA ILE A 96 14.32 -43.45 -24.38
C ILE A 96 14.17 -44.18 -23.04
N GLU A 97 14.66 -45.44 -22.95
CA GLU A 97 14.65 -46.25 -21.71
C GLU A 97 15.53 -45.59 -20.63
N SER A 98 16.67 -44.99 -21.01
CA SER A 98 17.55 -44.27 -20.09
C SER A 98 16.84 -43.03 -19.51
N ALA A 99 16.21 -42.27 -20.37
CA ALA A 99 15.44 -41.10 -19.96
C ALA A 99 14.27 -41.46 -19.02
N LEU A 100 13.50 -42.50 -19.36
CA LEU A 100 12.40 -42.96 -18.48
C LEU A 100 12.90 -43.49 -17.13
N ARG A 101 14.06 -44.14 -17.08
CA ARG A 101 14.65 -44.60 -15.82
C ARG A 101 15.03 -43.40 -14.94
N GLU A 102 15.62 -42.40 -15.51
CA GLU A 102 15.98 -41.19 -14.79
C GLU A 102 14.74 -40.43 -14.30
N ALA A 103 13.72 -40.26 -15.15
CA ALA A 103 12.45 -39.65 -14.78
C ALA A 103 11.76 -40.41 -13.62
N ARG A 104 11.75 -41.75 -13.64
CA ARG A 104 11.21 -42.58 -12.54
C ARG A 104 12.02 -42.42 -11.26
N MET A 105 13.33 -42.30 -11.35
CA MET A 105 14.17 -42.03 -10.19
C MET A 105 13.79 -40.69 -9.56
N TYR A 106 13.66 -39.63 -10.35
CA TYR A 106 13.21 -38.36 -9.87
C TYR A 106 11.81 -38.42 -9.24
N ALA A 107 10.86 -39.07 -9.90
CA ALA A 107 9.49 -39.24 -9.39
C ALA A 107 9.50 -40.01 -8.05
N SER A 108 10.28 -41.06 -7.93
CA SER A 108 10.43 -41.84 -6.68
C SER A 108 10.99 -40.98 -5.55
N GLU A 109 12.02 -40.17 -5.82
CA GLU A 109 12.61 -39.28 -4.81
C GLU A 109 11.65 -38.17 -4.37
N VAL A 110 10.82 -37.69 -5.28
CA VAL A 110 9.76 -36.75 -4.94
C VAL A 110 8.67 -37.44 -4.12
N ASN A 111 8.15 -38.59 -4.58
CA ASN A 111 7.07 -39.32 -3.92
C ASN A 111 7.46 -39.78 -2.49
N LYS A 112 8.69 -40.16 -2.24
CA LYS A 112 9.20 -40.52 -0.90
C LYS A 112 9.05 -39.38 0.12
N ARG A 113 8.95 -38.17 -0.32
CA ARG A 113 8.81 -37.00 0.55
C ARG A 113 7.37 -36.73 0.97
N TYR A 114 6.41 -37.45 0.37
CA TYR A 114 4.98 -37.42 0.71
C TYR A 114 4.59 -38.71 1.47
N PRO A 115 3.47 -38.67 2.20
CA PRO A 115 2.93 -39.92 2.79
C PRO A 115 2.68 -40.95 1.68
N PRO A 116 2.85 -42.23 1.97
CA PRO A 116 2.71 -43.32 0.97
C PRO A 116 1.38 -43.32 0.22
N GLU A 117 0.30 -42.89 0.87
CA GLU A 117 -1.04 -42.80 0.30
C GLU A 117 -1.23 -41.59 -0.64
N VAL A 118 -0.28 -40.64 -0.61
CA VAL A 118 -0.38 -39.40 -1.40
C VAL A 118 0.28 -39.53 -2.75
N ASN A 119 1.50 -40.10 -2.82
CA ASN A 119 2.30 -40.31 -4.03
C ASN A 119 1.89 -39.41 -5.20
N PRO A 120 2.20 -38.08 -5.17
CA PRO A 120 1.58 -37.13 -6.09
C PRO A 120 1.91 -37.42 -7.56
N ILE A 121 3.11 -37.85 -7.88
CA ILE A 121 3.52 -38.20 -9.24
C ILE A 121 3.09 -39.65 -9.54
N GLY A 122 2.18 -39.81 -10.50
CA GLY A 122 1.68 -41.11 -10.93
C GLY A 122 2.29 -41.57 -12.22
N TYR A 123 2.68 -40.66 -13.08
CA TYR A 123 3.29 -40.92 -14.37
C TYR A 123 4.54 -40.08 -14.56
N VAL A 124 5.44 -40.55 -15.41
CA VAL A 124 6.61 -39.82 -15.90
C VAL A 124 6.58 -39.78 -17.44
N LEU A 125 7.04 -38.70 -17.99
CA LEU A 125 7.20 -38.51 -19.43
C LEU A 125 8.67 -38.35 -19.75
N ALA A 126 9.12 -38.95 -20.83
CA ALA A 126 10.46 -38.72 -21.34
C ALA A 126 10.46 -38.57 -22.86
N SER A 127 11.47 -37.90 -23.38
CA SER A 127 11.68 -37.75 -24.84
C SER A 127 13.17 -37.70 -25.18
N ASN A 128 13.51 -38.30 -26.32
CA ASN A 128 14.80 -38.13 -26.97
C ASN A 128 14.65 -37.46 -28.37
N GLY A 129 13.54 -36.78 -28.60
CA GLY A 129 13.23 -36.14 -29.90
C GLY A 129 12.61 -37.13 -30.90
N HIS A 130 13.12 -38.31 -31.06
CA HIS A 130 12.59 -39.36 -31.96
C HIS A 130 11.41 -40.10 -31.37
N GLN A 131 11.42 -40.28 -30.06
CA GLN A 131 10.44 -41.05 -29.32
C GLN A 131 9.90 -40.25 -28.13
N LEU A 132 8.65 -40.51 -27.79
CA LEU A 132 8.00 -40.09 -26.56
C LEU A 132 7.69 -41.34 -25.73
N GLY A 133 8.10 -41.36 -24.47
CA GLY A 133 7.88 -42.43 -23.53
C GLY A 133 7.01 -41.98 -22.35
N LEU A 134 5.92 -42.69 -22.10
CA LEU A 134 5.07 -42.50 -20.94
C LEU A 134 5.14 -43.76 -20.08
N SER A 135 5.47 -43.60 -18.79
CA SER A 135 5.57 -44.74 -17.88
C SER A 135 4.89 -44.41 -16.57
N ASN A 136 4.42 -45.45 -15.86
CA ASN A 136 4.02 -45.31 -14.46
C ASN A 136 5.25 -44.94 -13.62
N ALA A 137 5.08 -44.06 -12.61
CA ALA A 137 6.18 -43.64 -11.76
C ALA A 137 6.77 -44.77 -10.91
N ASP A 138 5.95 -45.77 -10.54
CA ASP A 138 6.28 -46.84 -9.62
C ASP A 138 6.52 -48.21 -10.33
N SER A 139 6.27 -48.29 -11.64
CA SER A 139 6.35 -49.56 -12.38
C SER A 139 6.88 -49.38 -13.80
N GLU A 140 7.64 -50.35 -14.25
CA GLU A 140 8.10 -50.44 -15.65
C GLU A 140 7.10 -51.18 -16.56
N MET A 141 6.13 -51.89 -15.97
CA MET A 141 5.27 -52.81 -16.72
C MET A 141 4.29 -52.16 -17.67
N ASP A 142 3.91 -50.92 -17.40
CA ASP A 142 2.92 -50.17 -18.20
C ASP A 142 3.60 -48.99 -18.94
N THR A 143 4.65 -49.26 -19.68
CA THR A 143 5.38 -48.24 -20.41
C THR A 143 4.91 -48.18 -21.86
N LEU A 144 4.46 -46.98 -22.31
CA LEU A 144 4.10 -46.67 -23.67
C LEU A 144 5.25 -45.92 -24.33
N ILE A 145 5.92 -46.49 -25.31
CA ILE A 145 6.96 -45.85 -26.13
C ILE A 145 6.45 -45.77 -27.56
N VAL A 146 6.45 -44.55 -28.12
CA VAL A 146 5.94 -44.27 -29.45
C VAL A 146 6.88 -43.36 -30.21
N SER A 147 6.83 -43.39 -31.56
CA SER A 147 7.52 -42.39 -32.35
C SER A 147 6.85 -41.01 -32.16
N SER A 148 7.67 -39.98 -32.02
CA SER A 148 7.15 -38.60 -31.94
C SER A 148 6.29 -38.24 -33.15
N ALA A 149 6.56 -38.84 -34.32
CA ALA A 149 5.78 -38.61 -35.52
C ALA A 149 4.38 -39.24 -35.49
N ASP A 150 4.12 -40.23 -34.63
CA ASP A 150 2.82 -40.93 -34.53
C ASP A 150 1.86 -40.21 -33.57
N VAL A 151 2.33 -39.19 -32.89
CA VAL A 151 1.54 -38.43 -31.91
C VAL A 151 0.88 -37.22 -32.57
N GLU A 152 -0.12 -37.52 -33.40
CA GLU A 152 -0.90 -36.50 -34.11
C GLU A 152 -2.23 -36.15 -33.39
N PRO A 153 -2.72 -34.91 -33.54
CA PRO A 153 -4.03 -34.55 -33.03
C PRO A 153 -5.14 -35.48 -33.62
N GLY A 154 -5.86 -36.15 -32.69
CA GLY A 154 -6.91 -37.11 -33.06
C GLY A 154 -6.42 -38.56 -33.21
N SER A 155 -5.15 -38.86 -32.96
CA SER A 155 -4.66 -40.25 -32.86
C SER A 155 -5.04 -40.91 -31.54
N SER A 156 -5.25 -42.22 -31.55
CA SER A 156 -5.48 -43.00 -30.34
C SER A 156 -4.28 -42.98 -29.39
N VAL A 157 -3.08 -42.78 -29.94
CA VAL A 157 -1.84 -42.61 -29.17
C VAL A 157 -1.91 -41.30 -28.35
N LEU A 158 -2.27 -40.17 -28.96
CA LEU A 158 -2.42 -38.94 -28.24
C LEU A 158 -3.54 -39.00 -27.21
N ASP A 159 -4.64 -39.72 -27.50
CA ASP A 159 -5.72 -39.90 -26.53
C ASP A 159 -5.24 -40.71 -25.31
N ALA A 160 -4.32 -41.67 -25.45
CA ALA A 160 -3.71 -42.35 -24.33
C ALA A 160 -2.86 -41.40 -23.46
N PHE A 161 -2.06 -40.52 -24.06
CA PHE A 161 -1.30 -39.51 -23.35
C PHE A 161 -2.26 -38.51 -22.62
N LYS A 162 -3.31 -38.02 -23.30
CA LYS A 162 -4.31 -37.12 -22.71
C LYS A 162 -5.02 -37.75 -21.53
N GLY A 163 -5.35 -39.06 -21.64
CA GLY A 163 -6.00 -39.79 -20.54
C GLY A 163 -5.13 -40.00 -19.32
N ALA A 164 -3.81 -40.11 -19.50
CA ALA A 164 -2.88 -40.28 -18.38
C ALA A 164 -2.34 -38.98 -17.80
N ILE A 165 -1.93 -38.03 -18.65
CA ILE A 165 -1.16 -36.85 -18.26
C ILE A 165 -1.66 -35.54 -18.88
N GLY A 166 -2.79 -35.56 -19.59
CA GLY A 166 -3.39 -34.32 -20.12
C GLY A 166 -3.93 -33.42 -19.01
N LYS A 167 -4.21 -32.17 -19.32
CA LYS A 167 -4.72 -31.17 -18.36
C LYS A 167 -5.81 -31.72 -17.46
N HIS A 168 -6.86 -32.33 -18.04
CA HIS A 168 -8.00 -32.88 -17.28
C HIS A 168 -7.59 -34.02 -16.36
N ALA A 169 -6.70 -34.91 -16.81
CA ALA A 169 -6.21 -36.04 -16.01
C ALA A 169 -5.42 -35.54 -14.78
N LEU A 170 -4.58 -34.51 -14.96
CA LEU A 170 -3.83 -33.90 -13.87
C LEU A 170 -4.74 -33.14 -12.90
N GLU A 171 -5.74 -32.42 -13.38
CA GLU A 171 -6.77 -31.78 -12.55
C GLU A 171 -7.56 -32.81 -11.71
N GLU A 172 -7.95 -33.93 -12.33
CA GLU A 172 -8.63 -35.01 -11.63
C GLU A 172 -7.75 -35.65 -10.57
N ARG A 173 -6.46 -35.88 -10.89
CA ARG A 173 -5.50 -36.40 -9.93
C ARG A 173 -5.30 -35.43 -8.75
N ALA A 174 -5.11 -34.14 -9.01
CA ALA A 174 -5.01 -33.15 -7.96
C ALA A 174 -6.26 -33.13 -7.08
N ARG A 175 -7.46 -33.26 -7.68
CA ARG A 175 -8.74 -33.35 -6.97
C ARG A 175 -8.83 -34.60 -6.08
N LYS A 176 -8.38 -35.76 -6.57
CA LYS A 176 -8.34 -37.01 -5.79
C LYS A 176 -7.39 -36.92 -4.60
N LEU A 177 -6.28 -36.21 -4.76
CA LEU A 177 -5.31 -36.01 -3.69
C LEU A 177 -5.71 -34.91 -2.70
N ALA A 178 -6.57 -33.98 -3.11
CA ALA A 178 -7.02 -32.85 -2.27
C ALA A 178 -7.54 -33.26 -0.88
N PRO A 179 -8.31 -34.35 -0.69
CA PRO A 179 -8.76 -34.75 0.64
C PRO A 179 -7.63 -35.09 1.62
N HIS A 180 -6.47 -35.55 1.15
CA HIS A 180 -5.31 -35.79 2.00
C HIS A 180 -4.71 -34.50 2.57
N PHE A 181 -5.05 -33.38 1.96
CA PHE A 181 -4.67 -32.03 2.38
C PHE A 181 -5.90 -31.21 2.79
N ALA A 182 -7.04 -31.87 3.02
CA ALA A 182 -8.34 -31.25 3.25
C ALA A 182 -8.32 -30.24 4.39
N THR A 183 -9.15 -29.23 4.21
CA THR A 183 -9.41 -28.13 5.13
C THR A 183 -9.81 -28.67 6.50
N ARG A 184 -9.17 -28.20 7.53
CA ARG A 184 -9.60 -28.39 8.91
C ARG A 184 -10.57 -27.29 9.27
N GLN A 185 -11.55 -27.65 10.05
CA GLN A 185 -12.42 -26.68 10.68
C GLN A 185 -11.58 -25.71 11.53
N LEU A 186 -11.81 -24.42 11.33
CA LEU A 186 -11.21 -23.37 12.17
C LEU A 186 -12.08 -23.07 13.38
N TYR A 187 -11.43 -22.83 14.49
CA TYR A 187 -12.03 -22.44 15.75
C TYR A 187 -11.49 -21.08 16.17
N SER A 188 -12.38 -20.15 16.48
CA SER A 188 -12.00 -18.79 16.88
C SER A 188 -11.72 -18.71 18.38
N VAL A 189 -10.60 -18.16 18.75
CA VAL A 189 -10.25 -17.84 20.14
C VAL A 189 -11.24 -16.84 20.76
N SER A 190 -11.92 -16.03 19.94
CA SER A 190 -12.93 -15.09 20.44
C SER A 190 -14.21 -15.77 20.95
N SER A 191 -14.50 -17.02 20.57
CA SER A 191 -15.75 -17.69 20.94
C SER A 191 -15.95 -17.79 22.46
N PRO A 192 -15.00 -18.25 23.27
CA PRO A 192 -15.13 -18.25 24.73
C PRO A 192 -15.17 -16.86 25.35
N ILE A 193 -14.63 -15.83 24.66
CA ILE A 193 -14.67 -14.44 25.13
C ILE A 193 -16.07 -13.83 24.99
N GLY A 194 -16.88 -14.35 24.09
CA GLY A 194 -18.22 -13.84 23.71
C GLY A 194 -18.30 -13.35 22.27
N GLY A 195 -17.37 -13.79 21.43
CA GLY A 195 -17.34 -13.53 19.99
C GLY A 195 -17.07 -12.08 19.61
N GLN A 196 -17.39 -11.72 18.39
CA GLN A 196 -17.14 -10.38 17.83
C GLN A 196 -17.83 -9.27 18.62
N ALA A 197 -19.02 -9.49 19.15
CA ALA A 197 -19.76 -8.52 19.95
C ALA A 197 -18.95 -8.06 21.17
N LYS A 198 -18.22 -8.97 21.79
CA LYS A 198 -17.37 -8.65 22.94
C LYS A 198 -16.04 -8.00 22.52
N LEU A 199 -15.44 -8.46 21.42
CA LEU A 199 -14.21 -7.89 20.90
C LEU A 199 -14.39 -6.42 20.44
N THR A 200 -15.58 -6.07 19.96
CA THR A 200 -15.91 -4.71 19.51
C THR A 200 -16.48 -3.81 20.60
N ARG A 201 -16.48 -4.26 21.86
CA ARG A 201 -16.89 -3.41 22.98
C ARG A 201 -15.88 -2.31 23.20
N GLN A 202 -16.35 -1.07 23.07
CA GLN A 202 -15.54 0.12 23.31
C GLN A 202 -15.41 0.40 24.82
N LEU A 203 -14.25 0.84 25.20
CA LEU A 203 -13.96 1.49 26.47
C LEU A 203 -14.14 3.01 26.28
N GLY A 204 -14.24 3.74 27.39
CA GLY A 204 -14.15 5.20 27.38
C GLY A 204 -12.76 5.66 26.91
N VAL A 205 -12.56 6.97 26.88
CA VAL A 205 -11.24 7.58 26.75
C VAL A 205 -10.57 7.64 28.12
N ASN A 206 -9.25 7.89 28.17
CA ASN A 206 -8.61 8.15 29.45
C ASN A 206 -9.05 9.52 30.01
N GLU A 207 -8.98 9.69 31.30
CA GLU A 207 -9.55 10.83 32.01
C GLU A 207 -8.86 12.16 31.67
N PHE A 208 -7.58 12.14 31.25
CA PHE A 208 -6.86 13.34 30.82
C PHE A 208 -7.19 13.73 29.38
N ALA A 209 -7.73 12.80 28.59
CA ALA A 209 -8.06 13.06 27.20
C ALA A 209 -9.30 13.93 27.03
N GLU A 210 -10.30 13.78 27.92
CA GLU A 210 -11.58 14.47 27.80
C GLU A 210 -11.41 16.01 27.68
N PRO A 211 -10.67 16.70 28.58
CA PRO A 211 -10.41 18.12 28.45
C PRO A 211 -9.47 18.48 27.29
N LEU A 212 -8.74 17.54 26.74
CA LEU A 212 -7.85 17.76 25.60
C LEU A 212 -8.56 17.63 24.23
N PHE A 213 -9.77 17.06 24.17
CA PHE A 213 -10.48 16.83 22.90
C PHE A 213 -10.58 18.07 22.01
N PRO A 214 -11.04 19.24 22.48
CA PRO A 214 -11.17 20.42 21.63
C PRO A 214 -9.83 20.84 21.01
N VAL A 215 -8.76 20.73 21.82
CA VAL A 215 -7.42 21.12 21.40
C VAL A 215 -6.81 20.08 20.44
N LEU A 216 -7.03 18.78 20.71
CA LEU A 216 -6.59 17.71 19.83
C LEU A 216 -7.30 17.79 18.48
N THR A 217 -8.61 18.02 18.47
CA THR A 217 -9.37 18.20 17.24
C THR A 217 -8.84 19.40 16.44
N ARG A 218 -8.54 20.52 17.12
CA ARG A 218 -8.02 21.70 16.44
C ARG A 218 -6.64 21.53 15.81
N TYR A 219 -5.71 20.82 16.49
CA TYR A 219 -4.31 20.76 16.07
C TYR A 219 -3.89 19.42 15.45
N PHE A 220 -4.63 18.34 15.71
CA PHE A 220 -4.25 16.99 15.30
C PHE A 220 -5.31 16.25 14.50
N ASP A 221 -6.54 16.79 14.36
CA ASP A 221 -7.57 16.19 13.51
C ASP A 221 -7.26 16.42 12.03
N ASP A 222 -7.54 15.39 11.26
CA ASP A 222 -7.31 15.33 9.82
C ASP A 222 -8.58 15.62 8.99
N SER A 223 -9.74 15.60 9.62
CA SER A 223 -11.04 15.74 8.94
C SER A 223 -11.35 17.18 8.52
N SER A 224 -10.71 18.16 9.14
CA SER A 224 -10.89 19.59 8.85
C SER A 224 -9.72 20.17 8.04
N GLU A 225 -9.94 21.31 7.41
CA GLU A 225 -8.85 22.10 6.84
C GLU A 225 -7.85 22.48 7.92
N THR A 226 -6.56 22.40 7.60
CA THR A 226 -5.49 22.75 8.53
C THR A 226 -5.70 24.21 9.00
N PRO A 227 -5.82 24.46 10.32
CA PRO A 227 -6.03 25.80 10.83
C PRO A 227 -4.95 26.77 10.39
N ASP A 228 -5.31 28.00 10.16
CA ASP A 228 -4.39 29.04 9.72
C ASP A 228 -3.20 29.22 10.66
N GLU A 229 -3.46 29.18 11.96
CA GLU A 229 -2.43 29.25 13.01
C GLU A 229 -1.39 28.11 12.90
N VAL A 230 -1.81 26.91 12.51
CA VAL A 230 -0.89 25.79 12.28
C VAL A 230 -0.06 26.01 11.02
N ILE A 231 -0.67 26.56 9.96
CA ILE A 231 0.05 26.92 8.72
C ILE A 231 1.10 27.98 9.02
N ASP A 232 0.78 28.93 9.88
CA ASP A 232 1.63 30.08 10.18
C ASP A 232 2.80 29.71 11.11
N ARG A 233 2.54 28.92 12.15
CA ARG A 233 3.46 28.75 13.28
C ARG A 233 4.02 27.34 13.46
N ALA A 234 3.30 26.33 13.02
CA ALA A 234 3.66 24.93 13.24
C ALA A 234 4.07 24.17 11.95
N TYR A 235 4.28 24.88 10.86
CA TYR A 235 4.70 24.27 9.60
C TYR A 235 6.16 23.84 9.63
N VAL A 236 6.43 22.65 9.09
CA VAL A 236 7.79 22.09 8.94
C VAL A 236 8.19 22.12 7.46
N ASN A 237 9.23 22.86 7.13
CA ASN A 237 9.80 22.88 5.79
C ASN A 237 10.61 21.61 5.52
N SER A 238 10.49 21.07 4.31
CA SER A 238 11.47 20.12 3.76
C SER A 238 12.36 20.80 2.71
N ASP A 239 13.48 20.20 2.39
CA ASP A 239 14.41 20.74 1.38
C ASP A 239 13.72 20.86 0.01
N GLU A 240 12.86 19.91 -0.34
CA GLU A 240 12.10 19.92 -1.58
C GLU A 240 11.08 21.07 -1.62
N LEU A 241 10.40 21.34 -0.51
CA LEU A 241 9.48 22.46 -0.41
C LEU A 241 10.19 23.81 -0.54
N THR A 242 11.38 23.93 0.03
CA THR A 242 12.20 25.14 -0.09
C THR A 242 12.63 25.39 -1.55
N ARG A 243 13.00 24.34 -2.26
CA ARG A 243 13.32 24.41 -3.71
C ARG A 243 12.12 24.82 -4.52
N TYR A 244 10.97 24.21 -4.28
CA TYR A 244 9.72 24.54 -4.98
C TYR A 244 9.29 25.99 -4.73
N GLN A 245 9.40 26.45 -3.49
CA GLN A 245 9.16 27.85 -3.16
C GLN A 245 10.01 28.79 -4.02
N GLY A 246 11.30 28.53 -4.12
CA GLY A 246 12.22 29.36 -4.92
C GLY A 246 11.83 29.39 -6.40
N ILE A 247 11.41 28.27 -6.96
CA ILE A 247 10.97 28.17 -8.35
C ILE A 247 9.65 28.92 -8.58
N LEU A 248 8.68 28.70 -7.70
CA LEU A 248 7.39 29.38 -7.77
C LEU A 248 7.53 30.90 -7.64
N GLU A 249 8.37 31.35 -6.73
CA GLU A 249 8.64 32.77 -6.53
C GLU A 249 9.32 33.41 -7.77
N THR A 250 10.32 32.74 -8.34
CA THR A 250 10.98 33.18 -9.57
C THR A 250 9.99 33.26 -10.73
N TYR A 251 9.17 32.23 -10.90
CA TYR A 251 8.15 32.18 -11.93
C TYR A 251 7.15 33.35 -11.82
N LEU A 252 6.67 33.64 -10.61
CA LEU A 252 5.73 34.72 -10.37
C LEU A 252 6.39 36.10 -10.52
N LYS A 253 7.64 36.25 -10.12
CA LYS A 253 8.42 37.49 -10.31
C LYS A 253 8.63 37.80 -11.80
N ASP A 254 9.02 36.84 -12.59
CA ASP A 254 9.25 37.01 -14.03
C ASP A 254 7.97 37.46 -14.75
N ARG A 255 6.83 36.86 -14.39
CA ARG A 255 5.54 37.30 -14.95
C ARG A 255 5.20 38.73 -14.61
N THR A 256 5.38 39.12 -13.34
CA THR A 256 5.07 40.50 -12.89
C THR A 256 6.04 41.52 -13.44
N ALA A 257 7.29 41.14 -13.76
CA ALA A 257 8.27 42.03 -14.37
C ALA A 257 7.95 42.32 -15.85
N SER A 258 7.42 41.34 -16.60
CA SER A 258 7.12 41.51 -18.03
C SER A 258 5.93 42.42 -18.31
N ILE A 259 5.09 42.68 -17.32
CA ILE A 259 3.92 43.57 -17.41
C ILE A 259 4.27 45.05 -17.07
N GLY A 260 5.37 45.28 -16.37
CA GLY A 260 5.70 46.60 -15.80
C GLY A 260 6.90 47.30 -16.40
N GLY A 261 7.47 46.93 -17.53
CA GLY A 261 8.45 47.71 -18.29
C GLY A 261 9.71 48.20 -17.55
N ASN A 262 10.08 47.69 -16.39
CA ASN A 262 11.24 48.12 -15.64
C ASN A 262 12.34 47.03 -15.49
N GLN A 263 13.58 47.46 -15.74
CA GLN A 263 14.79 46.69 -15.75
C GLN A 263 15.02 45.84 -14.49
N LEU A 264 15.36 44.56 -14.71
CA LEU A 264 15.82 43.61 -13.73
C LEU A 264 17.06 44.11 -12.98
N LYS A 265 16.98 44.33 -11.66
CA LYS A 265 18.14 44.36 -10.76
C LYS A 265 18.43 42.94 -10.33
N THR A 266 19.61 42.46 -10.70
CA THR A 266 20.19 41.18 -10.31
C THR A 266 20.29 41.11 -8.77
N ILE A 267 19.66 40.19 -8.13
CA ILE A 267 19.85 39.86 -6.71
C ILE A 267 20.86 38.71 -6.67
N GLU A 268 22.05 38.97 -6.13
CA GLU A 268 23.02 37.93 -5.80
C GLU A 268 22.45 37.03 -4.69
N THR A 269 22.14 35.79 -5.01
CA THR A 269 21.88 34.76 -4.02
C THR A 269 23.13 33.94 -3.76
N SER A 270 23.41 33.77 -2.48
CA SER A 270 24.57 33.03 -1.96
C SER A 270 24.70 31.62 -2.58
N ARG A 271 25.92 31.34 -3.00
CA ARG A 271 26.39 30.14 -3.66
C ARG A 271 26.17 28.91 -2.76
N THR A 272 25.31 27.99 -3.14
CA THR A 272 25.54 26.54 -3.19
C THR A 272 24.25 25.85 -3.69
N SER A 273 24.37 25.05 -4.72
CA SER A 273 23.37 24.20 -5.41
C SER A 273 22.27 24.86 -6.28
N ALA A 274 22.26 26.16 -6.44
CA ALA A 274 21.28 26.87 -7.29
C ALA A 274 21.69 27.01 -8.77
N THR A 275 22.93 26.68 -9.15
CA THR A 275 23.51 27.04 -10.45
C THR A 275 22.94 26.28 -11.64
N THR A 276 22.48 25.05 -11.48
CA THR A 276 21.91 24.27 -12.60
C THR A 276 20.45 24.64 -12.88
N LEU A 277 19.68 24.91 -11.84
CA LEU A 277 18.28 25.29 -11.96
C LEU A 277 18.10 26.75 -12.43
N THR A 278 18.96 27.64 -11.93
CA THR A 278 18.98 29.08 -12.34
C THR A 278 19.38 29.22 -13.81
N GLY A 279 20.27 28.39 -14.33
CA GLY A 279 20.64 28.41 -15.74
C GLY A 279 19.53 27.93 -16.68
N GLU A 280 18.71 27.01 -16.24
CA GLU A 280 17.51 26.55 -16.99
C GLU A 280 16.40 27.59 -16.93
N ILE A 281 16.14 28.17 -15.76
CA ILE A 281 15.12 29.22 -15.57
C ILE A 281 15.45 30.48 -16.37
N GLN A 282 16.74 30.88 -16.46
CA GLN A 282 17.15 32.02 -17.28
C GLN A 282 16.96 31.79 -18.79
N LYS A 283 16.98 30.56 -19.28
CA LYS A 283 16.63 30.22 -20.68
C LYS A 283 15.16 30.39 -20.98
N PHE A 284 14.30 30.40 -19.99
CA PHE A 284 12.85 30.54 -20.10
C PHE A 284 12.34 31.95 -19.83
N ALA A 285 13.11 32.79 -19.15
CA ALA A 285 12.75 34.19 -18.83
C ALA A 285 12.79 35.06 -20.07
N GLY A 286 11.70 35.18 -20.77
CA GLY A 286 11.64 36.11 -21.92
C GLY A 286 10.57 35.83 -22.97
N LYS A 287 9.71 34.82 -22.78
CA LYS A 287 8.66 34.50 -23.75
C LYS A 287 7.25 34.60 -23.13
N PRO A 288 6.37 35.49 -23.60
CA PRO A 288 5.02 35.70 -23.04
C PRO A 288 4.15 34.45 -23.03
N ALA A 289 4.39 33.48 -23.91
CA ALA A 289 3.66 32.21 -23.98
C ALA A 289 3.86 31.28 -22.77
N PHE A 290 4.81 31.55 -21.89
CA PHE A 290 5.13 30.73 -20.71
C PHE A 290 4.28 31.00 -19.49
N PHE A 291 3.50 32.06 -19.48
CA PHE A 291 2.81 32.56 -18.29
C PHE A 291 1.45 31.89 -18.05
N SER A 292 0.86 31.32 -19.11
CA SER A 292 -0.40 30.60 -19.00
C SER A 292 -0.08 29.11 -19.12
N ARG A 293 -0.04 28.41 -18.01
CA ARG A 293 0.26 26.98 -18.00
C ARG A 293 -0.41 26.25 -16.83
N VAL A 294 -0.55 24.96 -16.99
CA VAL A 294 -0.90 24.06 -15.90
C VAL A 294 0.40 23.52 -15.31
N GLN A 295 0.52 23.57 -14.01
CA GLN A 295 1.66 23.04 -13.24
C GLN A 295 1.18 21.96 -12.28
N ILE A 296 1.82 20.81 -12.32
CA ILE A 296 1.45 19.69 -11.48
C ILE A 296 2.38 19.62 -10.26
N VAL A 297 1.78 19.49 -9.08
CA VAL A 297 2.46 19.26 -7.81
C VAL A 297 2.09 17.87 -7.31
N VAL A 298 3.04 16.96 -7.37
CA VAL A 298 2.87 15.56 -7.01
C VAL A 298 3.41 15.30 -5.60
N GLY A 299 2.77 14.45 -4.84
CA GLY A 299 3.28 13.97 -3.55
C GLY A 299 2.32 13.03 -2.88
N SER A 300 2.85 12.17 -2.02
CA SER A 300 2.05 11.21 -1.27
C SER A 300 0.93 11.84 -0.45
N VAL A 301 0.01 11.01 0.00
CA VAL A 301 -1.04 11.44 0.94
C VAL A 301 -0.38 12.08 2.17
N GLY A 302 -0.91 13.21 2.63
CA GLY A 302 -0.37 13.88 3.80
C GLY A 302 1.00 14.56 3.62
N ALA A 303 1.56 14.62 2.40
CA ALA A 303 2.85 15.30 2.16
C ALA A 303 2.83 16.82 2.39
N GLY A 304 1.65 17.41 2.59
CA GLY A 304 1.50 18.84 2.89
C GLY A 304 1.45 19.77 1.66
N LYS A 305 1.09 19.24 0.47
CA LYS A 305 0.97 20.01 -0.78
C LYS A 305 0.12 21.28 -0.63
N SER A 306 -1.15 21.12 -0.25
CA SER A 306 -2.11 22.20 -0.07
C SER A 306 -1.67 23.18 1.03
N THR A 307 -1.20 22.64 2.14
CA THR A 307 -0.68 23.42 3.28
C THR A 307 0.51 24.28 2.86
N PHE A 308 1.41 23.75 2.04
CA PHE A 308 2.56 24.49 1.51
C PHE A 308 2.14 25.66 0.63
N ILE A 309 1.21 25.43 -0.32
CA ILE A 309 0.77 26.48 -1.25
C ILE A 309 0.04 27.59 -0.50
N ARG A 310 -0.81 27.25 0.48
CA ARG A 310 -1.48 28.22 1.36
C ARG A 310 -0.48 29.05 2.16
N ARG A 311 0.54 28.36 2.76
CA ARG A 311 1.62 29.03 3.49
C ARG A 311 2.45 29.95 2.59
N TYR A 312 2.77 29.50 1.37
CA TYR A 312 3.48 30.31 0.39
C TYR A 312 2.74 31.60 0.10
N HIS A 313 1.45 31.52 -0.19
CA HIS A 313 0.61 32.68 -0.45
C HIS A 313 0.57 33.65 0.74
N ARG A 314 0.47 33.14 1.96
CA ARG A 314 0.30 33.98 3.16
C ARG A 314 1.60 34.62 3.65
N HIS A 315 2.67 33.84 3.75
CA HIS A 315 3.87 34.23 4.49
C HIS A 315 5.16 34.26 3.70
N LEU A 316 5.29 33.43 2.67
CA LEU A 316 6.59 33.26 1.99
C LEU A 316 6.70 34.12 0.75
N MET A 317 5.58 34.59 0.22
CA MET A 317 5.54 35.45 -0.95
C MET A 317 6.05 36.84 -0.62
N THR A 318 6.95 37.35 -1.46
CA THR A 318 7.44 38.74 -1.30
C THR A 318 6.30 39.73 -1.46
N LYS A 319 6.38 40.89 -0.78
CA LYS A 319 5.37 41.95 -0.87
C LYS A 319 5.13 42.42 -2.31
N GLU A 320 6.20 42.46 -3.12
CA GLU A 320 6.13 42.83 -4.54
C GLU A 320 5.32 41.82 -5.36
N VAL A 321 5.54 40.52 -5.18
CA VAL A 321 4.80 39.45 -5.87
C VAL A 321 3.34 39.45 -5.37
N LYS A 322 3.14 39.57 -4.07
CA LYS A 322 1.78 39.61 -3.48
C LYS A 322 0.92 40.76 -4.02
N ALA A 323 1.50 41.93 -4.16
CA ALA A 323 0.80 43.08 -4.72
C ALA A 323 0.45 42.95 -6.21
N LYS A 324 1.10 42.04 -6.92
CA LYS A 324 0.94 41.85 -8.36
C LYS A 324 0.26 40.54 -8.74
N THR A 325 -0.20 39.73 -7.76
CA THR A 325 -0.85 38.44 -8.01
C THR A 325 -2.18 38.34 -7.31
N LEU A 326 -3.15 37.72 -7.96
CA LEU A 326 -4.48 37.40 -7.45
C LEU A 326 -4.60 35.88 -7.36
N TRP A 327 -5.15 35.38 -6.26
CA TRP A 327 -5.21 33.96 -5.99
C TRP A 327 -6.63 33.45 -5.82
N ALA A 328 -6.88 32.21 -6.23
CA ALA A 328 -8.10 31.46 -5.93
C ALA A 328 -7.78 30.01 -5.68
N PHE A 329 -8.51 29.35 -4.75
CA PHE A 329 -8.39 27.95 -4.42
C PHE A 329 -9.71 27.23 -4.71
N ILE A 330 -9.67 26.22 -5.54
CA ILE A 330 -10.82 25.39 -5.90
C ILE A 330 -10.66 24.03 -5.26
N ASN A 331 -11.63 23.66 -4.41
CA ASN A 331 -11.63 22.42 -3.68
C ASN A 331 -12.62 21.44 -4.31
N PHE A 332 -12.12 20.36 -4.89
CA PHE A 332 -12.94 19.34 -5.54
C PHE A 332 -13.66 18.39 -4.57
N ASN A 333 -13.45 18.49 -3.26
CA ASN A 333 -14.24 17.72 -2.28
C ASN A 333 -15.74 18.04 -2.28
N VAL A 334 -16.15 19.16 -2.85
CA VAL A 334 -17.52 19.66 -2.83
C VAL A 334 -18.24 19.57 -4.19
N THR A 335 -17.67 18.85 -5.17
CA THR A 335 -18.25 18.71 -6.52
C THR A 335 -19.62 18.02 -6.52
N GLY A 336 -19.84 17.07 -5.62
CA GLY A 336 -21.05 16.25 -5.61
C GLY A 336 -21.23 15.46 -6.91
N SER A 337 -22.47 15.29 -7.38
CA SER A 337 -22.80 14.56 -8.61
C SER A 337 -22.87 15.44 -9.87
N ARG A 338 -22.31 16.66 -9.85
CA ARG A 338 -22.34 17.56 -11.01
C ARG A 338 -21.50 17.02 -12.17
N ASN A 339 -22.07 17.03 -13.37
CA ASN A 339 -21.37 16.61 -14.60
C ASN A 339 -20.68 17.78 -15.32
N ASP A 340 -21.14 19.01 -15.12
CA ASP A 340 -20.55 20.24 -15.69
C ASP A 340 -19.36 20.71 -14.84
N MET A 341 -18.14 20.26 -15.18
CA MET A 341 -16.93 20.66 -14.48
C MET A 341 -16.51 22.09 -14.76
N ASN A 342 -16.75 22.59 -15.98
CA ASN A 342 -16.39 23.95 -16.34
C ASN A 342 -17.23 24.97 -15.57
N GLY A 343 -18.55 24.79 -15.56
CA GLY A 343 -19.47 25.64 -14.77
C GLY A 343 -19.16 25.56 -13.27
N PHE A 344 -18.86 24.36 -12.74
CA PHE A 344 -18.45 24.20 -11.35
C PHE A 344 -17.17 24.99 -11.03
N VAL A 345 -16.14 24.86 -11.85
CA VAL A 345 -14.85 25.55 -11.65
C VAL A 345 -15.04 27.07 -11.74
N ALA A 346 -15.85 27.57 -12.68
CA ALA A 346 -16.15 29.00 -12.80
C ALA A 346 -16.87 29.55 -11.55
N GLU A 347 -17.88 28.81 -11.04
CA GLU A 347 -18.60 29.17 -9.81
C GLU A 347 -17.67 29.23 -8.58
N GLN A 348 -16.90 28.16 -8.36
CA GLN A 348 -15.98 28.06 -7.22
C GLN A 348 -14.84 29.06 -7.32
N PHE A 349 -14.39 29.37 -8.53
CA PHE A 349 -13.40 30.42 -8.76
C PHE A 349 -13.92 31.77 -8.30
N LEU A 350 -15.12 32.20 -8.72
CA LEU A 350 -15.69 33.49 -8.34
C LEU A 350 -15.84 33.61 -6.83
N LYS A 351 -16.32 32.55 -6.17
CA LYS A 351 -16.43 32.48 -4.71
C LYS A 351 -15.08 32.64 -4.01
N SER A 352 -14.12 31.81 -4.38
CA SER A 352 -12.78 31.82 -3.77
C SER A 352 -12.02 33.10 -4.11
N PHE A 353 -12.22 33.65 -5.30
CA PHE A 353 -11.60 34.90 -5.72
C PHE A 353 -12.09 36.09 -4.87
N ALA A 354 -13.41 36.17 -4.60
CA ALA A 354 -13.98 37.16 -3.72
C ALA A 354 -13.46 37.04 -2.28
N GLU A 355 -13.43 35.81 -1.75
CA GLU A 355 -12.93 35.53 -0.39
C GLU A 355 -11.46 35.95 -0.20
N MET A 356 -10.64 35.79 -1.23
CA MET A 356 -9.19 36.00 -1.11
C MET A 356 -8.72 37.39 -1.50
N ASN A 357 -9.42 38.07 -2.42
CA ASN A 357 -8.97 39.35 -3.00
C ASN A 357 -9.92 40.50 -2.70
N GLY A 358 -11.03 40.23 -1.97
CA GLY A 358 -12.10 41.17 -1.72
C GLY A 358 -13.19 41.14 -2.80
N ASP A 359 -14.35 41.67 -2.49
CA ASP A 359 -15.54 41.65 -3.32
C ASP A 359 -15.82 42.99 -4.02
N ASP A 360 -14.88 43.94 -3.90
CA ASP A 360 -14.97 45.29 -4.52
C ASP A 360 -15.19 45.22 -6.04
N PHE A 361 -14.86 44.09 -6.66
CA PHE A 361 -15.10 43.91 -8.09
C PHE A 361 -16.59 43.75 -8.45
N TYR A 362 -17.48 43.55 -7.49
CA TYR A 362 -18.93 43.59 -7.65
C TYR A 362 -19.50 45.02 -7.53
N GLU A 363 -18.71 46.01 -7.16
CA GLU A 363 -19.15 47.38 -7.17
C GLU A 363 -19.47 47.85 -8.60
N GLU A 364 -20.51 48.62 -8.77
CA GLU A 364 -21.02 49.04 -10.08
C GLU A 364 -19.95 49.69 -10.95
N ALA A 365 -19.15 50.59 -10.39
CA ALA A 365 -18.09 51.27 -11.11
C ALA A 365 -16.97 50.32 -11.59
N THR A 366 -16.70 49.25 -10.88
CA THR A 366 -15.73 48.24 -11.24
C THR A 366 -16.31 47.23 -12.22
N LEU A 367 -17.56 46.83 -12.04
CA LEU A 367 -18.29 45.97 -12.98
C LEU A 367 -18.41 46.59 -14.38
N ASP A 368 -18.67 47.87 -14.46
CA ASP A 368 -18.71 48.55 -15.77
C ASP A 368 -17.36 48.52 -16.49
N LYS A 369 -16.24 48.49 -15.77
CA LYS A 369 -14.90 48.31 -16.36
C LYS A 369 -14.65 46.86 -16.76
N ILE A 370 -15.06 45.91 -15.91
CA ILE A 370 -14.90 44.47 -16.16
C ILE A 370 -15.69 44.06 -17.40
N LEU A 371 -16.96 44.50 -17.50
CA LEU A 371 -17.91 44.08 -18.53
C LEU A 371 -17.92 45.01 -19.76
N VAL A 372 -16.98 45.93 -19.87
CA VAL A 372 -16.96 46.95 -20.89
C VAL A 372 -17.10 46.37 -22.29
N LEU A 373 -16.41 45.30 -22.63
CA LEU A 373 -16.45 44.70 -23.96
C LEU A 373 -17.73 43.94 -24.22
N GLU A 374 -18.23 43.25 -23.24
CA GLU A 374 -19.50 42.50 -23.30
C GLU A 374 -20.68 43.46 -23.44
N MET A 375 -20.62 44.58 -22.76
CA MET A 375 -21.66 45.62 -22.82
C MET A 375 -21.63 46.48 -24.09
N LEU A 376 -20.51 46.55 -24.81
CA LEU A 376 -20.38 47.34 -26.03
C LEU A 376 -21.45 47.04 -27.07
N LYS A 377 -21.80 45.77 -27.25
CA LYS A 377 -22.83 45.35 -28.19
C LYS A 377 -24.19 45.85 -27.78
N PHE A 378 -24.52 45.72 -26.52
CA PHE A 378 -25.76 46.28 -25.92
C PHE A 378 -25.83 47.79 -26.07
N GLU A 379 -24.78 48.51 -25.71
CA GLU A 379 -24.71 49.97 -25.79
C GLU A 379 -24.86 50.47 -27.24
N ARG A 380 -24.21 49.79 -28.19
CA ARG A 380 -24.34 50.13 -29.60
C ARG A 380 -25.77 49.96 -30.12
N SER A 381 -26.44 48.89 -29.70
CA SER A 381 -27.80 48.54 -30.13
C SER A 381 -28.87 49.41 -29.50
N ASN A 382 -28.60 50.05 -28.35
CA ASN A 382 -29.56 50.80 -27.57
C ASN A 382 -29.23 52.30 -27.49
N ARG A 383 -28.42 52.85 -28.42
CA ARG A 383 -28.01 54.24 -28.44
C ARG A 383 -29.20 55.23 -28.55
N SER A 384 -30.22 54.89 -29.32
CA SER A 384 -31.45 55.68 -29.44
C SER A 384 -32.18 55.69 -28.10
N LEU A 385 -32.37 54.52 -27.50
CA LEU A 385 -33.07 54.41 -26.22
C LEU A 385 -32.35 55.16 -25.10
N ALA A 386 -31.01 55.24 -25.11
CA ALA A 386 -30.25 56.01 -24.15
C ALA A 386 -30.54 57.55 -24.23
N LYS A 387 -30.88 58.01 -25.42
CA LYS A 387 -31.25 59.41 -25.63
C LYS A 387 -32.71 59.66 -25.36
N ASP A 388 -33.61 58.80 -25.82
CA ASP A 388 -35.06 59.00 -25.83
C ASP A 388 -35.69 58.60 -24.47
N ASN A 389 -35.18 57.60 -23.78
CA ASN A 389 -35.67 57.20 -22.46
C ASN A 389 -34.53 56.67 -21.54
N PRO A 390 -33.76 57.55 -20.86
CA PRO A 390 -32.63 57.23 -20.03
C PRO A 390 -32.98 56.27 -18.88
N ALA A 391 -34.16 56.31 -18.30
CA ALA A 391 -34.61 55.49 -17.23
C ALA A 391 -34.78 54.02 -17.66
N GLU A 392 -35.43 53.79 -18.79
CA GLU A 392 -35.62 52.48 -19.39
C GLU A 392 -34.27 51.90 -19.86
N TYR A 393 -33.40 52.75 -20.42
CA TYR A 393 -32.05 52.33 -20.79
C TYR A 393 -31.24 51.84 -19.56
N ALA A 394 -31.28 52.59 -18.45
CA ALA A 394 -30.56 52.23 -17.22
C ALA A 394 -31.08 50.88 -16.68
N LYS A 395 -32.40 50.66 -16.70
CA LYS A 395 -32.99 49.39 -16.30
C LYS A 395 -32.51 48.23 -17.18
N ARG A 396 -32.62 48.38 -18.49
CA ARG A 396 -32.15 47.34 -19.44
C ARG A 396 -30.66 47.10 -19.35
N LYS A 397 -29.87 48.16 -19.06
CA LYS A 397 -28.42 48.00 -18.81
C LYS A 397 -28.14 47.17 -17.55
N ALA A 398 -28.91 47.40 -16.48
CA ALA A 398 -28.80 46.64 -15.24
C ALA A 398 -29.23 45.16 -15.48
N ASP A 399 -30.34 44.91 -16.21
CA ASP A 399 -30.80 43.59 -16.55
C ASP A 399 -29.78 42.80 -17.41
N GLU A 400 -29.16 43.46 -18.39
CA GLU A 400 -28.14 42.84 -19.23
C GLU A 400 -26.86 42.55 -18.45
N ARG A 401 -26.47 43.44 -17.53
CA ARG A 401 -25.34 43.21 -16.60
C ARG A 401 -25.60 42.02 -15.70
N ALA A 402 -26.80 41.89 -15.14
CA ALA A 402 -27.17 40.75 -14.32
C ALA A 402 -27.06 39.43 -15.10
N LYS A 403 -27.57 39.38 -16.34
CA LYS A 403 -27.44 38.19 -17.22
C LYS A 403 -25.98 37.80 -17.50
N LEU A 404 -25.11 38.79 -17.71
CA LEU A 404 -23.68 38.54 -17.92
C LEU A 404 -23.00 38.03 -16.67
N MET A 405 -23.45 38.46 -15.50
CA MET A 405 -22.94 37.94 -14.20
C MET A 405 -23.47 36.56 -13.88
N ASP A 406 -24.71 36.22 -14.28
CA ASP A 406 -25.29 34.89 -14.10
C ASP A 406 -24.59 33.82 -14.96
N ASP A 407 -23.97 34.25 -16.08
CA ASP A 407 -23.11 33.38 -16.89
C ASP A 407 -21.68 33.36 -16.32
N ASN A 408 -21.43 32.45 -15.36
CA ASN A 408 -20.18 32.39 -14.62
C ASN A 408 -18.95 32.30 -15.55
N GLU A 409 -19.01 31.55 -16.63
CA GLU A 409 -17.89 31.38 -17.56
C GLU A 409 -17.52 32.68 -18.26
N LYS A 410 -18.55 33.39 -18.77
CA LYS A 410 -18.34 34.70 -19.41
C LYS A 410 -17.85 35.74 -18.42
N PHE A 411 -18.41 35.75 -17.21
CA PHE A 411 -18.01 36.67 -16.17
C PHE A 411 -16.55 36.45 -15.73
N VAL A 412 -16.14 35.17 -15.53
CA VAL A 412 -14.73 34.82 -15.25
C VAL A 412 -13.81 35.28 -16.36
N GLY A 413 -14.20 35.10 -17.62
CA GLY A 413 -13.43 35.56 -18.79
C GLY A 413 -13.27 37.10 -18.81
N ALA A 414 -14.34 37.82 -18.54
CA ALA A 414 -14.32 39.29 -18.45
C ALA A 414 -13.46 39.78 -17.27
N LEU A 415 -13.62 39.17 -16.11
CA LEU A 415 -12.83 39.45 -14.91
C LEU A 415 -11.34 39.21 -15.13
N SER A 416 -11.02 38.12 -15.77
CA SER A 416 -9.61 37.80 -16.10
C SER A 416 -9.01 38.80 -17.09
N ARG A 417 -9.74 39.16 -18.14
CA ARG A 417 -9.31 40.15 -19.10
C ARG A 417 -9.01 41.51 -18.40
N TYR A 418 -9.89 41.95 -17.51
CA TYR A 418 -9.72 43.19 -16.76
C TYR A 418 -8.49 43.11 -15.83
N PHE A 419 -8.40 42.10 -14.96
CA PHE A 419 -7.33 42.03 -13.98
C PHE A 419 -5.98 41.62 -14.60
N ALA A 420 -5.96 40.57 -15.41
CA ALA A 420 -4.74 40.06 -16.01
C ALA A 420 -4.30 40.85 -17.27
N GLY A 421 -5.27 41.25 -18.12
CA GLY A 421 -4.98 41.93 -19.35
C GLY A 421 -4.75 43.43 -19.16
N GLU A 422 -5.72 44.15 -18.53
CA GLU A 422 -5.68 45.63 -18.43
C GLU A 422 -4.87 46.08 -17.21
N ARG A 423 -5.05 45.44 -16.03
CA ARG A 423 -4.33 45.82 -14.82
C ARG A 423 -2.98 45.15 -14.66
N GLY A 424 -2.68 44.18 -15.48
CA GLY A 424 -1.40 43.47 -15.46
C GLY A 424 -1.13 42.65 -14.21
N LEU A 425 -2.17 42.15 -13.56
CA LEU A 425 -2.05 41.28 -12.37
C LEU A 425 -1.94 39.79 -12.77
N GLY A 426 -1.03 39.07 -12.15
CA GLY A 426 -0.89 37.64 -12.36
C GLY A 426 -1.99 36.86 -11.65
N MET A 427 -2.72 36.00 -12.37
CA MET A 427 -3.73 35.13 -11.74
C MET A 427 -3.15 33.75 -11.47
N VAL A 428 -3.32 33.26 -10.25
CA VAL A 428 -2.90 31.90 -9.80
C VAL A 428 -4.14 31.18 -9.27
N VAL A 429 -4.41 30.02 -9.82
CA VAL A 429 -5.56 29.21 -9.42
C VAL A 429 -5.08 27.83 -9.01
N VAL A 430 -5.48 27.39 -7.83
CA VAL A 430 -5.07 26.10 -7.26
C VAL A 430 -6.24 25.13 -7.28
N PHE A 431 -6.05 24.00 -7.96
CA PHE A 431 -6.97 22.87 -7.97
C PHE A 431 -6.52 21.86 -6.92
N ASP A 432 -7.33 21.66 -5.91
CA ASP A 432 -6.99 20.84 -4.75
C ASP A 432 -7.97 19.69 -4.56
N ASN A 433 -7.49 18.56 -4.03
CA ASN A 433 -8.27 17.34 -3.77
C ASN A 433 -8.86 16.65 -5.03
N VAL A 434 -8.24 16.81 -6.17
CA VAL A 434 -8.63 16.15 -7.43
C VAL A 434 -8.64 14.61 -7.30
N ASP A 435 -7.74 14.07 -6.49
CA ASP A 435 -7.58 12.62 -6.27
C ASP A 435 -8.76 11.93 -5.58
N LYS A 436 -9.74 12.68 -5.08
CA LYS A 436 -10.92 12.10 -4.42
C LYS A 436 -12.06 11.80 -5.40
N GLU A 437 -11.92 12.25 -6.62
CA GLU A 437 -12.88 12.01 -7.69
C GLU A 437 -12.59 10.66 -8.39
N SER A 438 -13.57 10.11 -9.10
CA SER A 438 -13.40 8.91 -9.92
C SER A 438 -12.43 9.18 -11.08
N SER A 439 -11.84 8.11 -11.65
CA SER A 439 -10.85 8.20 -12.74
C SER A 439 -11.35 9.05 -13.90
N ASP A 440 -12.57 8.82 -14.41
CA ASP A 440 -13.15 9.57 -15.51
C ASP A 440 -13.32 11.06 -15.18
N ARG A 441 -13.69 11.37 -13.93
CA ARG A 441 -13.84 12.74 -13.46
C ARG A 441 -12.51 13.42 -13.25
N GLN A 442 -11.47 12.69 -12.84
CA GLN A 442 -10.11 13.22 -12.76
C GLN A 442 -9.63 13.68 -14.15
N LEU A 443 -9.86 12.87 -15.19
CA LEU A 443 -9.54 13.27 -16.58
C LEU A 443 -10.31 14.51 -17.00
N ALA A 444 -11.62 14.58 -16.73
CA ALA A 444 -12.42 15.77 -17.01
C ALA A 444 -11.90 17.04 -16.27
N ILE A 445 -11.41 16.89 -15.02
CA ILE A 445 -10.80 17.98 -14.28
C ILE A 445 -9.48 18.44 -14.92
N PHE A 446 -8.69 17.54 -15.47
CA PHE A 446 -7.46 17.92 -16.19
C PHE A 446 -7.77 18.68 -17.48
N GLU A 447 -8.80 18.27 -18.24
CA GLU A 447 -9.30 19.00 -19.40
C GLU A 447 -9.82 20.39 -19.00
N THR A 448 -10.58 20.45 -17.90
CA THR A 448 -11.07 21.70 -17.33
C THR A 448 -9.93 22.62 -16.89
N ALA A 449 -8.84 22.07 -16.30
CA ALA A 449 -7.66 22.87 -15.94
C ALA A 449 -7.01 23.51 -17.16
N GLN A 450 -6.95 22.80 -18.28
CA GLN A 450 -6.43 23.32 -19.54
C GLN A 450 -7.35 24.40 -20.13
N TRP A 451 -8.66 24.13 -20.17
CA TRP A 451 -9.66 25.09 -20.60
C TRP A 451 -9.61 26.36 -19.74
N PHE A 452 -9.59 26.23 -18.43
CA PHE A 452 -9.58 27.34 -17.50
C PHE A 452 -8.32 28.20 -17.62
N LYS A 453 -7.17 27.56 -17.78
CA LYS A 453 -5.90 28.24 -18.08
C LYS A 453 -6.01 29.08 -19.36
N ASP A 454 -6.64 28.54 -20.41
CA ASP A 454 -6.79 29.25 -21.68
C ASP A 454 -7.82 30.40 -21.59
N LEU A 455 -8.89 30.21 -20.82
CA LEU A 455 -9.91 31.24 -20.55
C LEU A 455 -9.31 32.39 -19.74
N THR A 456 -8.58 32.10 -18.68
CA THR A 456 -8.13 33.12 -17.71
C THR A 456 -6.68 33.56 -17.90
N LYS A 457 -5.92 32.95 -18.80
CA LYS A 457 -4.49 33.17 -18.98
C LYS A 457 -3.70 33.09 -17.65
N SER A 458 -4.14 32.21 -16.75
CA SER A 458 -3.61 32.05 -15.40
C SER A 458 -2.56 30.94 -15.30
N LEU A 459 -1.82 30.93 -14.20
CA LEU A 459 -1.11 29.76 -13.72
C LEU A 459 -2.09 28.88 -12.96
N VAL A 460 -2.39 27.69 -13.49
CA VAL A 460 -3.21 26.70 -12.79
C VAL A 460 -2.28 25.68 -12.12
N ILE A 461 -2.32 25.58 -10.80
CA ILE A 461 -1.56 24.59 -10.03
C ILE A 461 -2.51 23.46 -9.67
N VAL A 462 -2.21 22.24 -10.13
CA VAL A 462 -3.00 21.05 -9.84
C VAL A 462 -2.25 20.18 -8.83
N ASN A 463 -2.83 19.98 -7.66
CA ASN A 463 -2.31 19.12 -6.62
C ASN A 463 -2.76 17.69 -6.85
N LEU A 464 -1.83 16.78 -7.14
CA LEU A 464 -2.10 15.37 -7.36
C LEU A 464 -1.37 14.48 -6.36
N ARG A 465 -1.96 13.34 -6.06
CA ARG A 465 -1.21 12.23 -5.45
C ARG A 465 -0.30 11.61 -6.51
N ASP A 466 0.78 11.01 -6.04
CA ASP A 466 1.64 10.17 -6.85
C ASP A 466 0.85 9.08 -7.59
N VAL A 467 -0.10 8.43 -6.91
CA VAL A 467 -1.05 7.46 -7.46
C VAL A 467 -1.79 8.00 -8.68
N THR A 468 -2.50 9.11 -8.50
CA THR A 468 -3.32 9.73 -9.55
C THR A 468 -2.46 10.20 -10.73
N PHE A 469 -1.28 10.73 -10.43
CA PHE A 469 -0.35 11.17 -11.46
C PHE A 469 0.15 9.99 -12.31
N GLU A 470 0.57 8.88 -11.68
CA GLU A 470 1.07 7.71 -12.42
C GLU A 470 -0.06 6.99 -13.17
N ALA A 471 -1.28 6.93 -12.61
CA ALA A 471 -2.43 6.30 -13.29
C ALA A 471 -2.81 6.98 -14.59
N HIS A 472 -2.70 8.31 -14.67
CA HIS A 472 -3.11 9.09 -15.83
C HIS A 472 -1.95 9.67 -16.63
N ARG A 473 -0.72 9.36 -16.28
CA ARG A 473 0.49 9.95 -16.87
C ARG A 473 0.56 9.84 -18.39
N GLU A 474 0.11 8.73 -18.95
CA GLU A 474 0.13 8.45 -20.39
C GLU A 474 -1.19 8.77 -21.07
N GLU A 475 -2.21 9.20 -20.32
CA GLU A 475 -3.53 9.55 -20.82
C GLU A 475 -3.64 11.02 -21.16
N LYS A 476 -4.45 11.34 -22.19
CA LYS A 476 -4.78 12.73 -22.51
C LYS A 476 -5.73 13.30 -21.46
N PRO A 477 -5.52 14.52 -20.99
CA PRO A 477 -4.51 15.53 -21.42
C PRO A 477 -3.22 15.55 -20.61
N LEU A 478 -2.99 14.62 -19.67
CA LEU A 478 -1.80 14.64 -18.82
C LEU A 478 -0.50 14.39 -19.60
N ASP A 479 -0.56 13.63 -20.69
CA ASP A 479 0.56 13.43 -21.62
C ASP A 479 1.17 14.76 -22.11
N ALA A 480 0.33 15.78 -22.30
CA ALA A 480 0.77 17.12 -22.66
C ALA A 480 1.56 17.85 -21.55
N PHE A 481 1.40 17.42 -20.29
CA PHE A 481 2.05 18.00 -19.12
C PHE A 481 3.33 17.26 -18.70
N ILE A 482 3.67 16.13 -19.35
CA ILE A 482 4.91 15.36 -19.05
C ILE A 482 6.16 16.23 -19.23
N ASN A 483 6.13 17.17 -20.17
CA ASN A 483 7.20 18.13 -20.39
C ASN A 483 7.13 19.39 -19.48
N ALA A 484 6.08 19.52 -18.67
CA ALA A 484 6.02 20.54 -17.64
C ALA A 484 6.92 20.16 -16.47
N ILE A 485 7.50 21.14 -15.78
CA ILE A 485 8.31 20.90 -14.60
C ILE A 485 7.35 20.42 -13.49
N ASN A 486 7.31 19.12 -13.26
CA ASN A 486 6.52 18.52 -12.20
C ASN A 486 7.31 18.60 -10.88
N PHE A 487 6.64 18.98 -9.82
CA PHE A 487 7.26 19.06 -8.49
C PHE A 487 6.80 17.91 -7.62
N TYR A 488 7.79 17.15 -7.13
CA TYR A 488 7.57 16.07 -6.18
C TYR A 488 7.85 16.56 -4.76
N ILE A 489 6.83 16.54 -3.91
CA ILE A 489 6.92 16.96 -2.51
C ILE A 489 6.99 15.72 -1.63
N ARG A 490 8.07 15.59 -0.88
CA ARG A 490 8.22 14.55 0.14
C ARG A 490 7.71 15.06 1.48
N PRO A 491 7.04 14.17 2.26
CA PRO A 491 6.57 14.55 3.58
C PRO A 491 7.75 14.89 4.51
N PRO A 492 7.58 15.88 5.38
CA PRO A 492 8.57 16.19 6.42
C PRO A 492 8.67 15.05 7.44
N ARG A 493 9.73 15.08 8.26
CA ARG A 493 9.88 14.09 9.34
C ARG A 493 8.74 14.22 10.34
N PHE A 494 8.08 13.12 10.58
CA PHE A 494 6.91 13.01 11.41
C PHE A 494 7.10 13.58 12.84
N ALA A 495 8.19 13.20 13.51
CA ALA A 495 8.51 13.72 14.86
C ALA A 495 8.57 15.25 14.90
N GLN A 496 9.10 15.90 13.86
CA GLN A 496 9.18 17.36 13.81
C GLN A 496 7.81 18.01 13.64
N VAL A 497 6.93 17.39 12.83
CA VAL A 497 5.56 17.91 12.63
C VAL A 497 4.78 17.84 13.95
N ILE A 498 4.82 16.70 14.61
CA ILE A 498 4.15 16.53 15.90
C ILE A 498 4.71 17.52 16.94
N ARG A 499 6.03 17.65 17.03
CA ARG A 499 6.67 18.57 17.95
C ARG A 499 6.19 20.01 17.76
N LYS A 500 6.17 20.51 16.53
CA LYS A 500 5.76 21.87 16.21
C LYS A 500 4.28 22.12 16.55
N ARG A 501 3.40 21.19 16.22
CA ARG A 501 1.98 21.28 16.58
C ARG A 501 1.78 21.18 18.10
N LEU A 502 2.60 20.41 18.77
CA LEU A 502 2.57 20.24 20.22
C LEU A 502 3.01 21.53 20.92
N GLU A 503 4.09 22.18 20.46
CA GLU A 503 4.54 23.48 20.95
C GLU A 503 3.41 24.51 20.82
N LEU A 504 2.73 24.57 19.69
CA LEU A 504 1.60 25.47 19.47
C LEU A 504 0.37 25.14 20.35
N MET A 505 0.05 23.84 20.48
CA MET A 505 -1.02 23.38 21.36
C MET A 505 -0.75 23.78 22.81
N MET A 506 0.48 23.63 23.27
CA MET A 506 0.87 23.96 24.66
C MET A 506 0.65 25.45 24.98
N GLU A 507 0.88 26.34 24.03
CA GLU A 507 0.62 27.77 24.20
C GLU A 507 -0.88 28.09 24.30
N SER A 508 -1.74 27.32 23.63
CA SER A 508 -3.20 27.52 23.63
C SER A 508 -3.93 26.86 24.82
N LEU A 509 -3.31 25.85 25.45
CA LEU A 509 -3.92 25.10 26.55
C LEU A 509 -4.43 25.98 27.73
N PRO A 510 -3.73 27.02 28.21
CA PRO A 510 -4.19 27.87 29.32
C PRO A 510 -5.51 28.57 29.02
N THR A 511 -5.75 28.95 27.79
CA THR A 511 -6.95 29.67 27.34
C THR A 511 -8.16 28.72 27.20
N GLU A 512 -7.93 27.51 26.71
CA GLU A 512 -9.01 26.57 26.41
C GLU A 512 -9.39 25.67 27.60
N VAL A 513 -8.49 25.45 28.55
CA VAL A 513 -8.68 24.59 29.73
C VAL A 513 -8.72 25.44 31.02
N ALA A 514 -9.41 26.58 30.99
CA ALA A 514 -9.43 27.54 32.07
C ALA A 514 -10.07 27.04 33.38
N ARG A 515 -10.74 25.88 33.43
CA ARG A 515 -11.37 25.31 34.62
C ARG A 515 -10.45 24.26 35.26
N LYS A 516 -10.16 24.41 36.54
CA LYS A 516 -9.50 23.37 37.34
C LYS A 516 -10.36 22.11 37.31
N GLN A 517 -9.81 21.02 36.84
CA GLN A 517 -10.50 19.72 36.83
C GLN A 517 -10.00 18.85 37.95
N GLU A 518 -10.89 18.06 38.54
CA GLU A 518 -10.57 17.09 39.60
C GLU A 518 -10.60 15.68 39.00
N TYR A 519 -9.58 14.93 39.27
CA TYR A 519 -9.46 13.53 38.90
C TYR A 519 -9.32 12.67 40.17
N THR A 520 -10.05 11.57 40.23
CA THR A 520 -9.96 10.61 41.34
C THR A 520 -9.11 9.41 40.89
N LEU A 521 -7.96 9.23 41.54
CA LEU A 521 -7.10 8.07 41.31
C LEU A 521 -7.79 6.78 41.77
N THR A 522 -7.36 5.63 41.28
CA THR A 522 -7.91 4.31 41.63
C THR A 522 -7.87 4.00 43.13
N GLY A 523 -7.00 4.69 43.89
CA GLY A 523 -6.94 4.65 45.33
C GLY A 523 -7.87 5.63 46.09
N GLY A 524 -8.80 6.30 45.38
CA GLY A 524 -9.74 7.25 45.97
C GLY A 524 -9.17 8.65 46.25
N GLN A 525 -7.90 8.89 45.97
CA GLN A 525 -7.26 10.20 46.12
C GLN A 525 -7.72 11.14 44.98
N LYS A 526 -8.17 12.33 45.34
CA LYS A 526 -8.53 13.37 44.37
C LYS A 526 -7.31 14.20 44.00
N VAL A 527 -6.97 14.27 42.75
CA VAL A 527 -5.89 15.09 42.20
C VAL A 527 -6.52 16.22 41.39
N ARG A 528 -6.16 17.46 41.71
CA ARG A 528 -6.48 18.61 40.89
C ARG A 528 -5.39 18.87 39.90
N TYR A 529 -5.75 19.01 38.64
CA TYR A 529 -4.80 19.34 37.59
C TYR A 529 -5.20 20.61 36.83
N ASN A 530 -4.19 21.29 36.34
CA ASN A 530 -4.31 22.48 35.51
C ASN A 530 -3.76 22.19 34.10
N ALA A 531 -3.81 23.20 33.22
CA ALA A 531 -3.33 23.14 31.87
C ALA A 531 -1.86 22.69 31.76
N ASP A 532 -0.99 23.13 32.69
CA ASP A 532 0.43 22.77 32.69
C ASP A 532 0.65 21.27 32.85
N ARG A 533 -0.13 20.61 33.72
CA ARG A 533 -0.04 19.16 33.91
C ARG A 533 -0.59 18.38 32.73
N LEU A 534 -1.61 18.88 32.04
CA LEU A 534 -2.09 18.27 30.82
C LEU A 534 -1.04 18.37 29.71
N GLY A 535 -0.39 19.52 29.61
CA GLY A 535 0.73 19.72 28.71
C GLY A 535 1.90 18.79 29.01
N GLU A 536 2.27 18.63 30.28
CA GLU A 536 3.28 17.68 30.73
C GLU A 536 2.91 16.23 30.37
N PHE A 537 1.66 15.84 30.53
CA PHE A 537 1.16 14.52 30.13
C PHE A 537 1.39 14.26 28.63
N VAL A 538 0.98 15.17 27.75
CA VAL A 538 1.14 15.02 26.31
C VAL A 538 2.61 15.06 25.91
N MET A 539 3.43 15.89 26.54
CA MET A 539 4.87 15.94 26.31
C MET A 539 5.55 14.63 26.71
N ARG A 540 5.15 14.00 27.80
CA ARG A 540 5.67 12.69 28.23
C ARG A 540 5.34 11.60 27.21
N ILE A 541 4.13 11.62 26.64
CA ILE A 541 3.78 10.73 25.53
C ILE A 541 4.72 10.97 24.36
N TYR A 542 4.88 12.21 23.91
CA TYR A 542 5.77 12.58 22.80
C TYR A 542 7.20 12.07 23.03
N LEU A 543 7.78 12.34 24.18
CA LEU A 543 9.14 11.89 24.52
C LEU A 543 9.24 10.36 24.55
N SER A 544 8.22 9.66 25.05
CA SER A 544 8.20 8.20 25.08
C SER A 544 8.16 7.59 23.67
N LEU A 545 7.54 8.28 22.71
CA LEU A 545 7.44 7.85 21.33
C LEU A 545 8.73 8.11 20.53
N PHE A 546 9.41 9.23 20.76
CA PHE A 546 10.43 9.73 19.84
C PHE A 546 11.86 9.76 20.41
N GLU A 547 12.06 9.53 21.71
CA GLU A 547 13.40 9.35 22.28
C GLU A 547 14.01 8.00 21.89
N SER A 548 13.19 6.94 21.85
CA SER A 548 13.64 5.63 21.36
C SER A 548 13.68 5.64 19.83
N ARG A 549 14.87 5.45 19.25
CA ARG A 549 15.05 5.39 17.80
C ARG A 549 14.23 4.24 17.17
N ASP A 550 14.16 3.11 17.87
CA ASP A 550 13.44 1.94 17.39
C ASP A 550 11.93 2.19 17.40
N MET A 551 11.39 2.81 18.45
CA MET A 551 9.98 3.18 18.53
C MET A 551 9.63 4.23 17.47
N ALA A 552 10.39 5.28 17.33
CA ALA A 552 10.18 6.32 16.31
C ALA A 552 10.18 5.72 14.90
N SER A 553 11.16 4.85 14.58
CA SER A 553 11.25 4.18 13.29
C SER A 553 10.06 3.23 13.03
N MET A 554 9.60 2.53 14.07
CA MET A 554 8.41 1.67 13.98
C MET A 554 7.16 2.51 13.64
N LEU A 555 6.95 3.61 14.37
CA LEU A 555 5.79 4.49 14.16
C LEU A 555 5.81 5.14 12.77
N GLU A 556 6.95 5.68 12.34
CA GLU A 556 7.10 6.26 11.00
C GLU A 556 6.81 5.25 9.89
N SER A 557 7.20 3.99 10.09
CA SER A 557 6.98 2.92 9.12
C SER A 557 5.52 2.44 9.09
N LEU A 558 4.84 2.41 10.26
CA LEU A 558 3.42 2.02 10.34
C LEU A 558 2.48 3.03 9.65
N VAL A 559 2.84 4.31 9.65
CA VAL A 559 2.05 5.35 8.99
C VAL A 559 2.47 5.59 7.54
N ALA A 560 3.45 4.85 7.02
CA ALA A 560 3.88 4.94 5.61
C ALA A 560 4.30 6.35 5.18
N LYS A 561 4.87 7.15 6.09
CA LYS A 561 5.21 8.56 5.88
C LYS A 561 4.01 9.49 5.61
N ASP A 562 2.80 9.02 5.81
CA ASP A 562 1.60 9.85 5.77
C ASP A 562 1.50 10.67 7.07
N VAL A 563 1.72 11.99 6.94
CA VAL A 563 1.69 12.91 8.09
C VAL A 563 0.30 12.95 8.71
N ARG A 564 -0.77 12.79 7.94
CA ARG A 564 -2.13 12.78 8.46
C ARG A 564 -2.38 11.56 9.33
N ARG A 565 -2.09 10.36 8.80
CA ARG A 565 -2.15 9.12 9.61
C ARG A 565 -1.30 9.22 10.88
N ALA A 566 -0.17 9.91 10.79
CA ALA A 566 0.73 10.14 11.91
C ALA A 566 0.12 11.04 13.00
N LEU A 567 -0.56 12.12 12.59
CA LEU A 567 -1.27 13.00 13.51
C LEU A 567 -2.44 12.28 14.19
N GLY A 568 -3.25 11.54 13.42
CA GLY A 568 -4.32 10.68 13.94
C GLY A 568 -3.78 9.64 14.92
N MET A 569 -2.68 8.94 14.56
CA MET A 569 -2.02 7.98 15.45
C MET A 569 -1.60 8.62 16.78
N PHE A 570 -1.00 9.79 16.73
CA PHE A 570 -0.59 10.50 17.94
C PHE A 570 -1.80 10.89 18.82
N SER A 571 -2.86 11.40 18.20
CA SER A 571 -4.11 11.70 18.88
C SER A 571 -4.74 10.46 19.52
N ASP A 572 -4.80 9.34 18.78
CA ASP A 572 -5.33 8.06 19.26
C ASP A 572 -4.55 7.53 20.50
N ILE A 573 -3.23 7.70 20.51
CA ILE A 573 -2.41 7.32 21.67
C ILE A 573 -2.77 8.20 22.88
N ILE A 574 -2.89 9.52 22.70
CA ILE A 574 -3.20 10.46 23.78
C ILE A 574 -4.55 10.12 24.43
N VAL A 575 -5.57 9.81 23.63
CA VAL A 575 -6.92 9.56 24.16
C VAL A 575 -7.15 8.11 24.60
N SER A 576 -6.19 7.22 24.34
CA SER A 576 -6.34 5.79 24.57
C SER A 576 -6.57 5.45 26.04
N PRO A 577 -7.58 4.62 26.39
CA PRO A 577 -7.80 4.13 27.76
C PRO A 577 -6.69 3.17 28.23
N HIS A 578 -5.78 2.77 27.35
CA HIS A 578 -4.68 1.87 27.65
C HIS A 578 -3.42 2.61 28.15
N ILE A 579 -3.43 3.93 28.12
CA ILE A 579 -2.40 4.77 28.76
C ILE A 579 -2.83 5.06 30.20
N SER A 580 -2.06 4.56 31.18
CA SER A 580 -2.39 4.68 32.59
C SER A 580 -2.11 6.08 33.10
N THR A 581 -3.17 6.87 33.28
CA THR A 581 -3.10 8.18 33.92
C THR A 581 -2.60 8.11 35.37
N ASN A 582 -2.95 7.02 36.09
CA ASN A 582 -2.49 6.77 37.47
C ASN A 582 -0.97 6.62 37.56
N GLN A 583 -0.34 5.89 36.64
CA GLN A 583 1.11 5.71 36.65
C GLN A 583 1.83 7.02 36.34
N ILE A 584 1.32 7.79 35.38
CA ILE A 584 1.89 9.09 35.03
C ILE A 584 1.75 10.09 36.18
N THR A 585 0.56 10.16 36.78
CA THR A 585 0.31 11.06 37.93
C THR A 585 1.13 10.63 39.14
N GLY A 586 1.19 9.34 39.47
CA GLY A 586 2.00 8.81 40.56
C GLY A 586 3.48 9.12 40.37
N ALA A 587 4.02 8.97 39.21
CA ALA A 587 5.41 9.33 38.88
C ALA A 587 5.66 10.84 39.03
N ALA A 588 4.72 11.67 38.60
CA ALA A 588 4.81 13.13 38.74
C ALA A 588 4.76 13.55 40.21
N LEU A 589 3.88 12.95 41.02
CA LEU A 589 3.80 13.19 42.47
C LEU A 589 5.05 12.73 43.21
N ALA A 590 5.68 11.65 42.74
CA ALA A 590 6.93 11.14 43.29
C ALA A 590 8.18 11.92 42.82
N GLY A 591 8.00 13.01 42.08
CA GLY A 591 9.12 13.84 41.56
C GLY A 591 9.98 13.15 40.51
N GLN A 592 9.48 12.08 39.89
CA GLN A 592 10.19 11.35 38.84
C GLN A 592 10.12 12.10 37.50
N GLN A 593 10.99 13.10 37.32
CA GLN A 593 11.00 13.93 36.10
C GLN A 593 11.30 13.13 34.82
N GLY A 594 12.00 12.00 34.92
CA GLY A 594 12.40 11.14 33.83
C GLY A 594 11.42 10.01 33.45
N TYR A 595 10.22 9.93 34.06
CA TYR A 595 9.28 8.85 33.78
C TYR A 595 8.87 8.82 32.32
N ARG A 596 8.96 7.65 31.73
CA ARG A 596 8.50 7.36 30.35
C ARG A 596 7.40 6.32 30.39
N ILE A 597 6.46 6.48 29.47
CA ILE A 597 5.40 5.49 29.26
C ILE A 597 6.05 4.25 28.69
N PRO A 598 5.80 3.08 29.28
CA PRO A 598 6.38 1.84 28.77
C PRO A 598 5.98 1.55 27.33
N GLU A 599 6.90 1.06 26.51
CA GLU A 599 6.66 0.74 25.09
C GLU A 599 5.49 -0.22 24.88
N TRP A 600 5.30 -1.20 25.78
CA TRP A 600 4.16 -2.12 25.70
C TRP A 600 2.80 -1.41 25.90
N ALA A 601 2.72 -0.34 26.68
CA ALA A 601 1.49 0.42 26.84
C ALA A 601 1.17 1.23 25.58
N ILE A 602 2.18 1.82 24.95
CA ILE A 602 2.07 2.49 23.66
C ILE A 602 1.62 1.48 22.60
N LEU A 603 2.27 0.34 22.52
CA LEU A 603 1.92 -0.71 21.56
C LEU A 603 0.48 -1.20 21.75
N ARG A 604 0.05 -1.38 23.01
CA ARG A 604 -1.32 -1.77 23.35
C ARG A 604 -2.34 -0.70 22.90
N SER A 605 -2.02 0.58 23.09
CA SER A 605 -2.88 1.66 22.64
C SER A 605 -3.06 1.66 21.12
N LEU A 606 -2.00 1.39 20.37
CA LEU A 606 -2.05 1.28 18.89
C LEU A 606 -2.80 0.03 18.41
N MET A 607 -2.65 -1.10 19.13
CA MET A 607 -3.30 -2.36 18.77
C MET A 607 -4.81 -2.33 19.04
N ARG A 608 -5.22 -1.78 20.16
CA ARG A 608 -6.60 -1.86 20.63
C ARG A 608 -7.39 -0.56 20.43
N GLY A 609 -6.72 0.57 20.24
CA GLY A 609 -7.38 1.88 20.15
C GLY A 609 -8.24 2.12 21.38
N ARG A 610 -9.56 2.21 21.20
CA ARG A 610 -10.55 2.38 22.27
C ARG A 610 -11.25 1.07 22.68
N TYR A 611 -10.80 -0.08 22.17
CA TYR A 611 -11.44 -1.35 22.45
C TYR A 611 -10.77 -2.10 23.62
N GLN A 612 -11.55 -2.90 24.31
CA GLN A 612 -11.05 -3.74 25.39
C GLN A 612 -10.04 -4.78 24.91
N TYR A 613 -10.31 -5.37 23.74
CA TYR A 613 -9.49 -6.38 23.11
C TYR A 613 -8.98 -5.88 21.75
N PHE A 614 -7.92 -6.50 21.25
CA PHE A 614 -7.59 -6.41 19.85
C PHE A 614 -8.71 -7.07 19.03
N ASN A 615 -9.19 -6.41 18.01
CA ASN A 615 -10.34 -6.85 17.20
C ASN A 615 -10.06 -6.91 15.69
N GLY A 616 -8.81 -6.66 15.27
CA GLY A 616 -8.39 -6.68 13.88
C GLY A 616 -8.90 -5.51 13.02
N LYS A 617 -9.70 -4.58 13.59
CA LYS A 617 -10.23 -3.39 12.86
C LYS A 617 -9.31 -2.17 12.94
N GLY A 618 -8.17 -2.30 13.63
CA GLY A 618 -7.19 -1.21 13.74
C GLY A 618 -6.56 -0.88 12.40
N VAL A 619 -6.20 0.41 12.23
CA VAL A 619 -5.64 0.94 10.98
C VAL A 619 -4.13 0.73 10.91
N TYR A 620 -3.46 0.60 12.05
CA TYR A 620 -1.99 0.63 12.12
C TYR A 620 -1.36 -0.75 12.27
N ILE A 621 -1.94 -1.59 13.12
CA ILE A 621 -1.39 -2.91 13.48
C ILE A 621 -2.42 -3.99 13.15
N HIS A 622 -1.98 -5.00 12.41
CA HIS A 622 -2.81 -6.08 11.91
C HIS A 622 -2.37 -7.43 12.48
N ASP A 623 -3.31 -8.36 12.57
CA ASP A 623 -3.04 -9.76 12.84
C ASP A 623 -2.52 -10.45 11.58
N ILE A 624 -1.29 -11.00 11.65
CA ILE A 624 -0.65 -11.77 10.59
C ILE A 624 -0.44 -13.24 10.98
N ILE A 625 -1.02 -13.66 12.10
CA ILE A 625 -0.88 -15.01 12.67
C ILE A 625 -2.17 -15.83 12.44
N SER A 626 -3.31 -15.18 12.36
CA SER A 626 -4.59 -15.85 12.20
C SER A 626 -4.69 -16.58 10.86
N ALA A 627 -5.26 -17.79 10.87
CA ALA A 627 -5.75 -18.41 9.65
C ALA A 627 -7.02 -17.70 9.17
N ASP A 628 -7.25 -17.68 7.84
CA ASP A 628 -8.40 -17.01 7.22
C ASP A 628 -9.42 -18.06 6.76
N ASP A 629 -10.71 -17.84 7.12
CA ASP A 629 -11.80 -18.73 6.71
C ASP A 629 -12.09 -18.65 5.20
N ALA A 630 -11.70 -17.56 4.54
CA ALA A 630 -11.86 -17.40 3.10
C ALA A 630 -10.94 -18.33 2.30
N HIS A 631 -9.89 -18.86 2.94
CA HIS A 631 -8.98 -19.79 2.31
C HIS A 631 -9.55 -21.20 2.23
N THR A 632 -9.35 -21.85 1.11
CA THR A 632 -9.70 -23.27 0.90
C THR A 632 -8.91 -24.18 1.83
N ARG A 633 -7.64 -23.85 2.04
CA ARG A 633 -6.72 -24.54 2.95
C ARG A 633 -6.09 -23.59 3.95
N PRO A 634 -6.85 -23.18 4.98
CA PRO A 634 -6.39 -22.17 5.92
C PRO A 634 -5.08 -22.54 6.61
N SER A 635 -4.18 -21.56 6.73
CA SER A 635 -2.90 -21.71 7.39
C SER A 635 -2.54 -20.50 8.23
N ASN A 636 -2.03 -20.72 9.43
CA ASN A 636 -1.49 -19.68 10.29
C ASN A 636 -0.13 -19.14 9.85
N PHE A 637 0.41 -19.64 8.73
CA PHE A 637 1.74 -19.28 8.23
C PHE A 637 1.73 -18.46 6.94
N ILE A 638 0.64 -18.50 6.16
CA ILE A 638 0.60 -17.97 4.79
C ILE A 638 0.96 -16.50 4.71
N PHE A 639 0.38 -15.65 5.55
CA PHE A 639 0.67 -14.21 5.57
C PHE A 639 2.14 -13.93 5.88
N LEU A 640 2.70 -14.70 6.81
CA LEU A 640 4.10 -14.57 7.18
C LEU A 640 5.06 -15.11 6.14
N ASP A 641 4.71 -16.20 5.45
CA ASP A 641 5.55 -16.74 4.38
C ASP A 641 5.61 -15.77 3.20
N VAL A 642 4.47 -15.16 2.83
CA VAL A 642 4.42 -14.10 1.80
C VAL A 642 5.27 -12.89 2.20
N LEU A 643 5.04 -12.35 3.40
CA LEU A 643 5.77 -11.17 3.89
C LEU A 643 7.27 -11.45 4.05
N GLU A 644 7.62 -12.61 4.59
CA GLU A 644 9.02 -12.99 4.81
C GLU A 644 9.77 -13.18 3.49
N PHE A 645 9.13 -13.77 2.48
CA PHE A 645 9.70 -13.86 1.14
C PHE A 645 10.02 -12.47 0.59
N LEU A 646 9.07 -11.54 0.61
CA LEU A 646 9.25 -10.18 0.12
C LEU A 646 10.28 -9.38 0.94
N VAL A 647 10.23 -9.48 2.27
CA VAL A 647 11.16 -8.75 3.16
C VAL A 647 12.60 -9.25 3.00
N ARG A 648 12.82 -10.54 2.80
CA ARG A 648 14.16 -11.10 2.56
C ARG A 648 14.71 -10.63 1.23
N ASN A 649 13.88 -10.60 0.21
CA ASN A 649 14.27 -10.26 -1.16
C ASN A 649 14.20 -8.76 -1.48
N ARG A 650 13.93 -7.89 -0.49
CA ARG A 650 13.73 -6.44 -0.72
C ARG A 650 14.89 -5.70 -1.39
N LYS A 651 16.10 -6.28 -1.38
CA LYS A 651 17.32 -5.75 -2.03
C LYS A 651 17.78 -6.64 -3.19
N THR A 652 17.00 -7.61 -3.57
CA THR A 652 17.32 -8.56 -4.65
C THR A 652 16.54 -8.16 -5.89
N ARG A 653 17.16 -8.24 -7.05
CA ARG A 653 16.47 -8.13 -8.34
C ARG A 653 15.88 -9.49 -8.68
N LEU A 654 14.58 -9.63 -8.54
CA LEU A 654 13.88 -10.90 -8.75
C LEU A 654 13.44 -11.07 -10.20
N GLU A 655 12.57 -10.20 -10.66
CA GLU A 655 11.95 -10.29 -11.98
C GLU A 655 12.13 -8.96 -12.75
N TYR A 656 12.16 -7.87 -12.01
CA TYR A 656 12.31 -6.53 -12.58
C TYR A 656 13.70 -5.96 -12.31
N SER A 657 14.07 -4.93 -13.08
CA SER A 657 15.34 -4.20 -12.88
C SER A 657 15.42 -3.50 -11.51
N GLN A 658 14.26 -3.23 -10.91
CA GLN A 658 14.15 -2.62 -9.59
C GLN A 658 14.23 -3.67 -8.48
N GLU A 659 14.91 -3.32 -7.38
CA GLU A 659 15.08 -4.21 -6.24
C GLU A 659 13.77 -4.47 -5.51
N GLY A 660 13.51 -5.74 -5.18
CA GLY A 660 12.41 -6.17 -4.33
C GLY A 660 11.07 -6.34 -5.05
N TYR A 661 10.97 -5.99 -6.34
CA TYR A 661 9.72 -6.15 -7.09
C TYR A 661 9.59 -7.54 -7.72
N ILE A 662 8.38 -8.07 -7.66
CA ILE A 662 7.96 -9.36 -8.22
C ILE A 662 6.49 -9.25 -8.64
N SER A 663 6.08 -9.87 -9.74
CA SER A 663 4.65 -9.90 -10.12
C SER A 663 3.83 -10.74 -9.13
N ILE A 664 2.55 -10.37 -8.95
CA ILE A 664 1.61 -11.13 -8.11
C ILE A 664 1.58 -12.59 -8.57
N GLY A 665 1.46 -12.85 -9.87
CA GLY A 665 1.40 -14.20 -10.42
C GLY A 665 2.64 -15.03 -10.11
N ARG A 666 3.84 -14.43 -10.18
CA ARG A 666 5.05 -15.12 -9.79
C ARG A 666 5.15 -15.35 -8.28
N LEU A 667 4.73 -14.38 -7.47
CA LEU A 667 4.69 -14.54 -6.02
C LEU A 667 3.72 -15.65 -5.61
N VAL A 668 2.56 -15.76 -6.27
CA VAL A 668 1.62 -16.89 -6.10
C VAL A 668 2.31 -18.22 -6.41
N LYS A 669 3.08 -18.31 -7.51
CA LYS A 669 3.85 -19.51 -7.85
C LYS A 669 4.90 -19.86 -6.78
N GLU A 670 5.60 -18.87 -6.24
CA GLU A 670 6.55 -19.12 -5.15
C GLU A 670 5.84 -19.66 -3.89
N MET A 671 4.65 -19.14 -3.58
CA MET A 671 3.85 -19.68 -2.47
C MET A 671 3.29 -21.08 -2.77
N SER A 672 2.89 -21.35 -4.01
CA SER A 672 2.47 -22.68 -4.47
C SER A 672 3.60 -23.71 -4.31
N ARG A 673 4.86 -23.35 -4.53
CA ARG A 673 6.03 -24.23 -4.24
C ARG A 673 6.12 -24.61 -2.77
N LEU A 674 5.66 -23.74 -1.87
CA LEU A 674 5.56 -24.03 -0.44
C LEU A 674 4.33 -24.89 -0.07
N GLY A 675 3.54 -25.33 -1.06
CA GLY A 675 2.36 -26.17 -0.89
C GLY A 675 1.09 -25.38 -0.53
N TYR A 676 1.04 -24.07 -0.81
CA TYR A 676 -0.20 -23.29 -0.73
C TYR A 676 -1.02 -23.49 -1.99
N ASP A 677 -2.33 -23.45 -1.85
CA ASP A 677 -3.25 -23.33 -2.98
C ASP A 677 -3.03 -21.97 -3.66
N GLU A 678 -3.07 -21.93 -5.00
CA GLU A 678 -2.81 -20.69 -5.74
C GLU A 678 -3.88 -19.63 -5.45
N GLY A 679 -5.15 -20.03 -5.32
CA GLY A 679 -6.23 -19.13 -4.94
C GLY A 679 -6.05 -18.58 -3.53
N ASP A 680 -5.66 -19.42 -2.57
CA ASP A 680 -5.39 -18.99 -1.19
C ASP A 680 -4.18 -18.05 -1.13
N ALA A 681 -3.15 -18.30 -1.94
CA ALA A 681 -1.98 -17.44 -2.03
C ALA A 681 -2.33 -16.06 -2.63
N ASP A 682 -3.12 -16.02 -3.70
CA ASP A 682 -3.59 -14.77 -4.29
C ASP A 682 -4.46 -13.96 -3.31
N LEU A 683 -5.40 -14.61 -2.64
CA LEU A 683 -6.22 -13.98 -1.60
C LEU A 683 -5.37 -13.41 -0.46
N ALA A 684 -4.36 -14.15 0.00
CA ALA A 684 -3.45 -13.69 1.06
C ALA A 684 -2.64 -12.47 0.62
N ILE A 685 -2.11 -12.46 -0.60
CA ILE A 685 -1.35 -11.34 -1.17
C ILE A 685 -2.26 -10.11 -1.26
N ARG A 686 -3.46 -10.22 -1.83
CA ARG A 686 -4.43 -9.12 -1.93
C ARG A 686 -4.87 -8.61 -0.57
N SER A 687 -5.08 -9.50 0.41
CA SER A 687 -5.36 -9.09 1.80
C SER A 687 -4.22 -8.29 2.41
N LEU A 688 -2.97 -8.65 2.15
CA LEU A 688 -1.80 -7.92 2.62
C LEU A 688 -1.62 -6.57 1.91
N ILE A 689 -2.00 -6.46 0.64
CA ILE A 689 -2.04 -5.19 -0.09
C ILE A 689 -3.11 -4.27 0.53
N ALA A 690 -4.33 -4.76 0.71
CA ALA A 690 -5.42 -4.01 1.33
C ALA A 690 -5.10 -3.53 2.75
N LYS A 691 -4.27 -4.28 3.49
CA LYS A 691 -3.75 -3.88 4.82
C LYS A 691 -2.54 -2.95 4.75
N GLY A 692 -2.06 -2.59 3.56
CA GLY A 692 -0.88 -1.72 3.38
C GLY A 692 0.44 -2.34 3.85
N MET A 693 0.56 -3.68 3.83
CA MET A 693 1.81 -4.39 4.17
C MET A 693 2.62 -4.77 2.93
N ILE A 694 1.97 -4.85 1.79
CA ILE A 694 2.55 -5.00 0.46
C ILE A 694 2.13 -3.79 -0.35
N GLU A 695 3.04 -3.21 -1.10
CA GLU A 695 2.74 -2.10 -2.01
C GLU A 695 2.85 -2.55 -3.47
N PRO A 696 1.82 -2.33 -4.29
CA PRO A 696 1.89 -2.49 -5.73
C PRO A 696 2.65 -1.32 -6.36
N GLU A 697 3.21 -1.51 -7.56
CA GLU A 697 3.87 -0.43 -8.29
C GLU A 697 2.87 0.59 -8.83
N SER A 698 1.75 0.10 -9.36
CA SER A 698 0.72 0.94 -10.02
C SER A 698 -0.11 1.78 -9.06
N LEU A 699 0.05 1.67 -7.76
CA LEU A 699 -0.65 2.48 -6.75
C LEU A 699 -2.21 2.50 -6.90
N VAL A 700 -2.78 1.81 -7.86
CA VAL A 700 -4.23 1.68 -8.06
C VAL A 700 -4.68 0.40 -7.38
N GLU A 701 -5.36 0.54 -6.24
CA GLU A 701 -5.80 -0.62 -5.43
C GLU A 701 -6.94 -1.44 -6.08
N THR A 702 -7.56 -0.93 -7.15
CA THR A 702 -8.66 -1.58 -7.85
C THR A 702 -8.15 -2.23 -9.12
N ASP A 703 -8.53 -3.50 -9.34
CA ASP A 703 -8.25 -4.28 -10.56
C ASP A 703 -6.79 -4.71 -10.78
N LEU A 704 -6.07 -5.01 -9.68
CA LEU A 704 -4.72 -5.55 -9.77
C LEU A 704 -4.70 -6.87 -10.55
N THR A 705 -3.94 -6.90 -11.64
CA THR A 705 -3.74 -8.11 -12.45
C THR A 705 -2.67 -9.02 -11.87
N SER A 706 -2.53 -10.23 -12.40
CA SER A 706 -1.43 -11.14 -12.02
C SER A 706 -0.04 -10.62 -12.40
N GLU A 707 0.03 -9.72 -13.39
CA GLU A 707 1.29 -9.11 -13.87
C GLU A 707 1.73 -7.91 -13.03
N GLU A 708 0.87 -7.44 -12.11
CA GLU A 708 1.18 -6.29 -11.26
C GLU A 708 2.42 -6.52 -10.40
N PRO A 709 3.44 -5.67 -10.50
CA PRO A 709 4.62 -5.73 -9.64
C PRO A 709 4.30 -5.30 -8.21
N VAL A 710 4.72 -6.10 -7.24
CA VAL A 710 4.52 -5.83 -5.81
C VAL A 710 5.83 -5.97 -5.03
N ARG A 711 5.95 -5.25 -3.92
CA ARG A 711 7.06 -5.40 -2.98
C ARG A 711 6.62 -5.27 -1.53
N ALA A 712 7.53 -5.59 -0.59
CA ALA A 712 7.28 -5.38 0.82
C ALA A 712 7.19 -3.89 1.14
N HIS A 713 6.07 -3.48 1.72
CA HIS A 713 5.90 -2.14 2.28
C HIS A 713 6.59 -2.02 3.65
N ALA A 714 6.87 -0.78 4.10
CA ALA A 714 7.49 -0.53 5.40
C ALA A 714 6.69 -1.11 6.57
N SER A 715 5.36 -1.08 6.51
CA SER A 715 4.47 -1.70 7.51
C SER A 715 4.66 -3.22 7.57
N GLY A 716 4.76 -3.91 6.42
CA GLY A 716 5.05 -5.35 6.36
C GLY A 716 6.40 -5.69 7.00
N TYR A 717 7.43 -4.87 6.75
CA TYR A 717 8.72 -5.01 7.42
C TYR A 717 8.60 -4.87 8.94
N VAL A 718 7.87 -3.89 9.43
CA VAL A 718 7.65 -3.68 10.87
C VAL A 718 6.93 -4.86 11.51
N HIS A 719 5.88 -5.38 10.88
CA HIS A 719 5.15 -6.54 11.41
C HIS A 719 6.06 -7.77 11.53
N THR A 720 6.88 -8.05 10.53
CA THR A 720 7.77 -9.23 10.53
C THR A 720 9.03 -9.07 11.37
N ARG A 721 9.62 -7.88 11.45
CA ARG A 721 10.93 -7.65 12.07
C ARG A 721 10.89 -7.01 13.45
N MET A 722 9.84 -6.26 13.75
CA MET A 722 9.73 -5.51 15.01
C MET A 722 8.58 -6.03 15.88
N LEU A 723 7.35 -6.10 15.35
CA LEU A 723 6.17 -6.46 16.14
C LEU A 723 6.19 -7.93 16.58
N LEU A 724 6.56 -8.86 15.69
CA LEU A 724 6.69 -10.28 16.06
C LEU A 724 7.72 -10.56 17.17
N ARG A 725 8.55 -9.59 17.54
CA ARG A 725 9.47 -9.68 18.67
C ARG A 725 8.89 -9.16 19.98
N GLN A 726 7.70 -8.57 19.93
CA GLN A 726 7.03 -7.98 21.08
C GLN A 726 6.09 -9.00 21.71
N VAL A 727 6.33 -9.32 22.98
CA VAL A 727 5.41 -10.18 23.77
C VAL A 727 3.99 -9.61 23.73
N GLU A 728 3.84 -8.28 23.85
CA GLU A 728 2.55 -7.62 23.84
C GLU A 728 1.82 -7.78 22.51
N TYR A 729 2.54 -7.75 21.38
CA TYR A 729 1.93 -8.01 20.07
C TYR A 729 1.46 -9.46 19.95
N ILE A 730 2.36 -10.44 20.18
CA ILE A 730 2.03 -11.86 19.99
C ILE A 730 0.87 -12.27 20.91
N THR A 731 0.91 -11.88 22.19
CA THR A 731 -0.21 -12.17 23.12
C THR A 731 -1.45 -11.37 22.79
N GLY A 732 -1.29 -10.10 22.43
CA GLY A 732 -2.37 -9.15 22.21
C GLY A 732 -3.25 -9.46 21.00
N VAL A 733 -2.72 -10.07 19.93
CA VAL A 733 -3.49 -10.47 18.75
C VAL A 733 -4.27 -11.79 18.95
N THR A 734 -3.93 -12.56 19.99
CA THR A 734 -4.55 -13.89 20.20
C THR A 734 -6.09 -13.90 20.29
N PRO A 735 -6.79 -12.86 20.76
CA PRO A 735 -8.26 -12.85 20.73
C PRO A 735 -8.88 -12.99 19.33
N THR A 736 -8.17 -12.57 18.26
CA THR A 736 -8.65 -12.65 16.87
C THR A 736 -8.19 -13.90 16.13
N ILE A 737 -7.24 -14.65 16.70
CA ILE A 737 -6.65 -15.80 16.01
C ILE A 737 -7.69 -16.91 15.81
N LYS A 738 -7.69 -17.48 14.61
CA LYS A 738 -8.37 -18.73 14.28
C LYS A 738 -7.35 -19.85 14.13
N VAL A 739 -7.63 -20.98 14.74
CA VAL A 739 -6.75 -22.15 14.81
C VAL A 739 -7.52 -23.42 14.46
N ALA A 740 -6.83 -24.42 13.94
CA ALA A 740 -7.43 -25.72 13.58
C ALA A 740 -7.60 -26.68 14.79
N SER A 741 -7.66 -26.13 15.99
CA SER A 741 -7.82 -26.91 17.22
C SER A 741 -8.81 -26.22 18.17
N SER A 742 -9.92 -26.88 18.43
CA SER A 742 -10.95 -26.42 19.37
C SER A 742 -10.39 -26.24 20.79
N ASP A 743 -9.54 -27.17 21.22
CA ASP A 743 -8.89 -27.18 22.53
C ASP A 743 -7.99 -25.98 22.76
N VAL A 744 -7.20 -25.64 21.71
CA VAL A 744 -6.33 -24.44 21.76
C VAL A 744 -7.15 -23.16 21.78
N ALA A 745 -8.16 -23.04 20.91
CA ALA A 745 -9.04 -21.89 20.88
C ALA A 745 -9.76 -21.68 22.22
N THR A 746 -10.33 -22.74 22.77
CA THR A 746 -11.06 -22.69 24.05
C THR A 746 -10.10 -22.36 25.21
N TYR A 747 -8.92 -22.96 25.27
CA TYR A 747 -7.97 -22.70 26.35
C TYR A 747 -7.51 -21.25 26.37
N ILE A 748 -7.03 -20.73 25.23
CA ILE A 748 -6.56 -19.32 25.13
C ILE A 748 -7.73 -18.36 25.37
N GLY A 749 -8.89 -18.64 24.76
CA GLY A 749 -10.08 -17.81 24.91
C GLY A 749 -10.60 -17.75 26.34
N SER A 750 -10.53 -18.85 27.11
CA SER A 750 -10.95 -18.86 28.51
C SER A 750 -10.04 -18.00 29.41
N ILE A 751 -8.73 -17.95 29.13
CA ILE A 751 -7.82 -17.03 29.86
C ILE A 751 -8.24 -15.58 29.60
N TRP A 752 -8.56 -15.23 28.36
CA TRP A 752 -9.02 -13.89 28.01
C TRP A 752 -10.41 -13.58 28.58
N ALA A 753 -11.31 -14.53 28.60
CA ALA A 753 -12.64 -14.37 29.18
C ALA A 753 -12.59 -14.12 30.71
N GLY A 754 -11.66 -14.72 31.41
CA GLY A 754 -11.41 -14.49 32.84
C GLY A 754 -10.54 -13.28 33.18
N TRP A 755 -10.04 -12.54 32.17
CA TRP A 755 -9.22 -11.37 32.39
C TRP A 755 -10.07 -10.12 32.69
N ASP A 756 -9.72 -9.42 33.78
CA ASP A 756 -10.29 -8.10 34.10
C ASP A 756 -9.51 -7.00 33.34
N PRO A 757 -10.17 -6.25 32.45
CA PRO A 757 -9.53 -5.20 31.65
C PRO A 757 -9.02 -3.99 32.45
N LYS A 758 -9.44 -3.86 33.71
CA LYS A 758 -8.94 -2.84 34.65
C LYS A 758 -7.50 -3.09 35.11
N HIS A 759 -7.04 -4.31 34.94
CA HIS A 759 -5.71 -4.74 35.36
C HIS A 759 -4.90 -5.23 34.15
N GLU A 760 -3.59 -5.15 34.29
CA GLU A 760 -2.72 -5.80 33.29
C GLU A 760 -2.89 -7.31 33.36
N MET A 761 -2.81 -7.96 32.18
CA MET A 761 -2.74 -9.40 32.15
C MET A 761 -1.45 -9.88 32.81
N SER A 762 -1.56 -10.76 33.78
CA SER A 762 -0.42 -11.28 34.52
C SER A 762 0.60 -11.96 33.61
N VAL A 763 1.87 -11.89 34.01
CA VAL A 763 2.97 -12.59 33.30
C VAL A 763 2.67 -14.08 33.17
N THR A 764 2.09 -14.69 34.22
CA THR A 764 1.67 -16.10 34.21
C THR A 764 0.66 -16.42 33.14
N ASN A 765 -0.37 -15.57 32.97
CA ASN A 765 -1.39 -15.79 31.94
C ASN A 765 -0.83 -15.56 30.54
N LYS A 766 0.01 -14.54 30.33
CA LYS A 766 0.72 -14.34 29.07
C LYS A 766 1.58 -15.56 28.72
N ALA A 767 2.34 -16.09 29.68
CA ALA A 767 3.17 -17.28 29.50
C ALA A 767 2.34 -18.53 29.13
N ARG A 768 1.19 -18.73 29.79
CA ARG A 768 0.25 -19.85 29.46
C ARG A 768 -0.31 -19.73 28.04
N ILE A 769 -0.70 -18.53 27.62
CA ILE A 769 -1.17 -18.27 26.24
C ILE A 769 -0.07 -18.62 25.24
N LEU A 770 1.14 -18.07 25.44
CA LEU A 770 2.25 -18.30 24.52
C LEU A 770 2.68 -19.77 24.47
N GLN A 771 2.73 -20.47 25.58
CA GLN A 771 3.08 -21.88 25.59
C GLN A 771 2.06 -22.72 24.80
N LYS A 772 0.75 -22.50 25.04
CA LYS A 772 -0.30 -23.21 24.31
C LYS A 772 -0.29 -22.91 22.82
N LEU A 773 -0.05 -21.65 22.45
CA LEU A 773 0.10 -21.23 21.04
C LEU A 773 1.34 -21.86 20.40
N LEU A 774 2.48 -21.88 21.12
CA LEU A 774 3.72 -22.48 20.64
C LEU A 774 3.56 -23.96 20.34
N ASP A 775 2.97 -24.72 21.28
CA ASP A 775 2.75 -26.16 21.12
C ASP A 775 1.89 -26.46 19.87
N TYR A 776 0.84 -25.65 19.66
CA TYR A 776 0.00 -25.73 18.46
C TYR A 776 0.78 -25.40 17.17
N LEU A 777 1.50 -24.28 17.15
CA LEU A 777 2.23 -23.85 15.96
C LEU A 777 3.37 -24.82 15.60
N ARG A 778 4.05 -25.41 16.58
CA ARG A 778 5.05 -26.45 16.34
C ARG A 778 4.45 -27.67 15.67
N LEU A 779 3.27 -28.11 16.16
CA LEU A 779 2.56 -29.24 15.57
C LEU A 779 2.12 -28.96 14.12
N GLU A 780 1.56 -27.77 13.87
CA GLU A 780 1.16 -27.38 12.52
C GLU A 780 2.37 -27.21 11.58
N TYR A 781 3.48 -26.66 12.07
CA TYR A 781 4.72 -26.56 11.31
C TYR A 781 5.25 -27.94 10.93
N GLN A 782 5.32 -28.87 11.90
CA GLN A 782 5.74 -30.26 11.64
C GLN A 782 4.83 -30.99 10.63
N ARG A 783 3.51 -30.77 10.73
CA ARG A 783 2.55 -31.34 9.76
C ARG A 783 2.79 -30.80 8.36
N ARG A 784 3.09 -29.51 8.27
CA ARG A 784 3.33 -28.87 6.99
C ARG A 784 4.64 -29.31 6.36
N THR A 785 5.73 -29.38 7.11
CA THR A 785 7.03 -29.87 6.64
C THR A 785 6.99 -31.34 6.18
N ARG A 786 6.20 -32.19 6.86
CA ARG A 786 5.98 -33.57 6.43
C ARG A 786 5.20 -33.67 5.12
N ARG A 787 4.23 -32.81 4.89
CA ARG A 787 3.39 -32.88 3.68
C ARG A 787 4.02 -32.17 2.48
N HIS A 788 4.82 -31.16 2.71
CA HIS A 788 5.46 -30.33 1.69
C HIS A 788 6.94 -30.23 1.98
N PRO A 789 7.76 -31.11 1.45
CA PRO A 789 9.20 -31.20 1.77
C PRO A 789 9.98 -29.92 1.52
N PHE A 790 9.61 -29.16 0.47
CA PHE A 790 10.23 -27.87 0.18
C PHE A 790 9.93 -26.78 1.22
N TYR A 791 8.89 -26.98 2.06
CA TYR A 791 8.55 -26.03 3.10
C TYR A 791 9.60 -25.96 4.21
N GLU A 792 10.26 -27.08 4.51
CA GLU A 792 11.30 -27.09 5.55
C GLU A 792 12.45 -26.14 5.23
N GLU A 793 12.84 -26.04 3.97
CA GLU A 793 13.93 -25.18 3.54
C GLU A 793 13.47 -23.75 3.24
N ASN A 794 12.32 -23.59 2.63
CA ASN A 794 11.86 -22.33 2.04
C ASN A 794 10.70 -21.65 2.80
N GLY A 795 10.02 -22.33 3.72
CA GLY A 795 8.96 -21.80 4.57
C GLY A 795 9.51 -20.93 5.71
N HIS A 796 10.17 -19.86 5.32
CA HIS A 796 10.90 -18.99 6.26
C HIS A 796 9.98 -18.24 7.22
N GLY A 797 8.77 -17.88 6.78
CA GLY A 797 7.79 -17.18 7.61
C GLY A 797 7.24 -18.07 8.72
N GLY A 798 6.88 -19.31 8.40
CA GLY A 798 6.42 -20.26 9.41
C GLY A 798 7.48 -20.58 10.45
N ARG A 799 8.73 -20.77 10.01
CA ARG A 799 9.87 -20.94 10.92
C ARG A 799 10.06 -19.71 11.81
N LEU A 800 10.01 -18.52 11.24
CA LEU A 800 10.14 -17.27 11.97
C LEU A 800 9.06 -17.16 13.05
N LEU A 801 7.78 -17.46 12.73
CA LEU A 801 6.69 -17.39 13.69
C LEU A 801 6.91 -18.32 14.89
N VAL A 802 7.16 -19.61 14.62
CA VAL A 802 7.41 -20.60 15.68
C VAL A 802 8.51 -20.12 16.60
N GLN A 803 9.60 -19.62 16.03
CA GLN A 803 10.76 -19.20 16.80
C GLN A 803 10.51 -17.89 17.57
N MET A 804 9.78 -16.94 17.04
CA MET A 804 9.45 -15.71 17.78
C MET A 804 8.51 -16.01 18.96
N VAL A 805 7.53 -16.90 18.77
CA VAL A 805 6.65 -17.34 19.86
C VAL A 805 7.45 -18.12 20.93
N GLU A 806 8.38 -18.97 20.52
CA GLU A 806 9.28 -19.71 21.42
C GLU A 806 10.15 -18.76 22.24
N ASN A 807 10.80 -17.80 21.59
CA ASN A 807 11.61 -16.80 22.26
C ASN A 807 10.80 -15.96 23.27
N ALA A 808 9.59 -15.58 22.90
CA ALA A 808 8.67 -14.85 23.78
C ALA A 808 8.23 -15.71 24.98
N SER A 809 7.91 -16.98 24.76
CA SER A 809 7.57 -17.94 25.81
C SER A 809 8.74 -18.15 26.79
N ASN A 810 9.93 -18.40 26.27
CA ASN A 810 11.15 -18.61 27.09
C ASN A 810 11.50 -17.35 27.89
N TYR A 811 11.33 -16.16 27.30
CA TYR A 811 11.53 -14.90 27.99
C TYR A 811 10.59 -14.76 29.20
N LEU A 812 9.29 -15.04 29.02
CA LEU A 812 8.32 -14.95 30.13
C LEU A 812 8.58 -16.02 31.20
N GLN A 813 9.00 -17.22 30.83
CA GLN A 813 9.40 -18.24 31.80
C GLN A 813 10.63 -17.80 32.60
N GLY A 814 11.60 -17.15 31.97
CA GLY A 814 12.74 -16.53 32.65
C GLY A 814 12.31 -15.47 33.68
N VAL A 815 11.37 -14.60 33.33
CA VAL A 815 10.80 -13.57 34.23
C VAL A 815 10.05 -14.21 35.41
N LEU A 816 9.35 -15.33 35.20
CA LEU A 816 8.67 -16.06 36.28
C LEU A 816 9.64 -16.72 37.24
N ASN A 817 10.77 -17.22 36.74
CA ASN A 817 11.80 -17.86 37.57
C ASN A 817 12.70 -16.86 38.30
N ASP A 818 12.90 -15.67 37.75
CA ASP A 818 13.66 -14.60 38.37
C ASP A 818 12.91 -13.25 38.22
N PRO A 819 12.03 -12.90 39.20
CA PRO A 819 11.26 -11.67 39.16
C PRO A 819 12.09 -10.38 39.19
N LYS A 820 13.39 -10.45 39.52
CA LYS A 820 14.30 -9.30 39.52
C LYS A 820 14.85 -9.00 38.10
N GLN A 821 14.66 -9.89 37.13
CA GLN A 821 15.02 -9.58 35.74
C GLN A 821 14.23 -8.37 35.23
N PRO A 822 14.91 -7.37 34.67
CA PRO A 822 14.21 -6.20 34.14
C PRO A 822 13.25 -6.65 33.04
N GLN A 823 11.99 -6.26 33.15
CA GLN A 823 10.98 -6.53 32.14
C GLN A 823 11.39 -5.78 30.83
N ARG A 824 12.12 -6.47 29.96
CA ARG A 824 12.44 -5.96 28.63
C ARG A 824 11.23 -6.16 27.71
N THR A 825 10.89 -5.14 26.97
CA THR A 825 9.81 -5.19 25.98
C THR A 825 10.16 -6.02 24.75
N PHE A 826 11.45 -6.16 24.47
CA PHE A 826 11.97 -6.87 23.30
C PHE A 826 12.51 -8.26 23.64
N VAL A 827 12.09 -9.25 22.88
CA VAL A 827 12.75 -10.55 22.79
C VAL A 827 14.15 -10.33 22.20
N PRO A 828 15.23 -10.92 22.77
CA PRO A 828 16.59 -10.70 22.32
C PRO A 828 16.76 -10.91 20.82
N ARG A 829 17.54 -10.05 20.17
CA ARG A 829 17.92 -10.22 18.75
C ARG A 829 18.56 -11.60 18.56
N TYR A 830 18.23 -12.25 17.47
CA TYR A 830 18.94 -13.39 16.97
C TYR A 830 20.45 -13.17 17.00
N GLY A 831 21.21 -14.14 17.52
CA GLY A 831 22.64 -14.16 17.37
C GLY A 831 23.02 -14.11 15.89
N GLN A 832 24.01 -13.28 15.55
CA GLN A 832 24.53 -13.04 14.20
C GLN A 832 25.09 -14.30 13.46
N ASN A 833 24.87 -15.50 13.99
CA ASN A 833 25.49 -16.75 13.50
C ASN A 833 24.86 -17.36 12.25
N TRP A 834 23.78 -16.78 11.70
CA TRP A 834 23.12 -17.33 10.50
C TRP A 834 23.64 -16.77 9.18
N GLN A 835 24.43 -15.70 9.19
CA GLN A 835 25.05 -15.17 7.97
C GLN A 835 26.32 -15.90 7.51
N LYS A 836 26.83 -16.88 8.30
CA LYS A 836 28.09 -17.56 7.98
C LYS A 836 27.94 -19.01 7.47
N LYS A 837 26.74 -19.53 7.22
CA LYS A 837 26.53 -20.86 6.66
C LYS A 837 25.88 -20.88 5.27
N GLY A 838 26.01 -19.81 4.52
CA GLY A 838 25.52 -19.72 3.16
C GLY A 838 26.44 -18.86 2.28
N SER A 839 27.72 -19.27 2.19
CA SER A 839 28.63 -18.87 1.13
C SER A 839 29.08 -20.12 0.42
#